data_63c9879ad300049ca6f1137a87d20991
#
_entry.id   63c9879ad300049ca6f1137a87d20991
#
_cell.length_a   1.000
_cell.length_b   1.000
_cell.length_c   1.000
_cell.angle_alpha   90.00
_cell.angle_beta   90.00
_cell.angle_gamma   90.00
#
_symmetry.space_group_name_H-M   'P 1'
#
loop_
_entity.id
_entity.type
_entity.pdbx_description
1 polymer ?
#
loop_
_entity_poly.entity_id
_entity_poly.type
_entity_poly.pdbx_seq_one_letter_code
_entity_poly.pdbx_strand_id
1 'polypeptide(L)'
;MILSNSIILGFLRFFVLFLFLYLINKKWINKSSSNNFVEFVVLQWFKYGAILVIIIFITIQLNIFDLLNTLFILALLITIELIGIQNLKNPFLYFNSKIKNALIKRLKKIEFSASLKSWFSIKKKETSSTNNYFIYYLITFAILLTFVSRFYFLKYDFYLLSNSWNSDLEIMFNLDNQFWFYPNNIIIGELAYTNFYAKIFDVSPEIALQSMGIFESILLTIILFWLLKKSSGSEYFAPIVTAISFAILLTIIPVNLNFLNQRNPIFLALTIAIPSFYFLINPSELKLKRLSFFIVFLCAYVSIGLIDLFTFCILIPPFILISIFLSNNISFRFWVAFGSFLLSAVLVFGCYYIMAISFQIDFNDFIRSNIISVNSYTYNPQLIIPINSLINYYSILAFGNSIVALYFILVLKENWNSALALLLYFLFLVALLKITNNWIDKDLVLQSMAVLFPIVIGFSVGIILRIVYPLTKKINKIHNYLTAISSFVVVYFAIYLQRTVLYKITKPNDLTLQILEVYDEIHSNYFPYSFAVVDQNTTQIISENNHYFINYSEFLDSYLVKDATYFKHFKNYNYLKKNPQVVLPNSILLFIYNDENAKKIVKLVEVLKKRGRLIKLIQSNANFKVYEIINQPNSSKTTDLIF
;
A
#
# COMPACT_ATOMS: atom_id res chain seq x y z
N MET A 1 21.15 3.49 -6.47
CA MET A 1 21.57 2.73 -5.25
C MET A 1 21.00 3.34 -3.97
N ILE A 2 21.02 4.67 -3.79
CA ILE A 2 20.46 5.39 -2.62
C ILE A 2 18.96 5.16 -2.49
N LEU A 3 18.20 5.30 -3.56
CA LEU A 3 16.74 5.09 -3.60
C LEU A 3 16.36 3.66 -3.13
N SER A 4 17.06 2.64 -3.62
CA SER A 4 16.83 1.25 -3.22
C SER A 4 17.14 1.02 -1.74
N ASN A 5 18.20 1.65 -1.21
CA ASN A 5 18.55 1.55 0.20
C ASN A 5 17.50 2.24 1.10
N SER A 6 16.96 3.39 0.70
CA SER A 6 15.91 4.10 1.43
C SER A 6 14.61 3.28 1.51
N ILE A 7 14.20 2.63 0.42
CA ILE A 7 13.03 1.74 0.40
C ILE A 7 13.25 0.55 1.34
N ILE A 8 14.40 -0.13 1.26
CA ILE A 8 14.72 -1.27 2.12
C ILE A 8 14.75 -0.85 3.59
N LEU A 9 15.34 0.30 3.91
CA LEU A 9 15.41 0.83 5.27
C LEU A 9 13.99 1.16 5.80
N GLY A 10 13.13 1.76 4.98
CA GLY A 10 11.74 2.02 5.31
C GLY A 10 10.98 0.74 5.68
N PHE A 11 11.09 -0.31 4.86
CA PHE A 11 10.47 -1.61 5.16
C PHE A 11 11.05 -2.26 6.43
N LEU A 12 12.34 -2.12 6.69
CA LEU A 12 12.96 -2.64 7.91
C LEU A 12 12.44 -1.92 9.14
N ARG A 13 12.31 -0.58 9.11
CA ARG A 13 11.69 0.23 10.18
C ARG A 13 10.27 -0.25 10.48
N PHE A 14 9.47 -0.46 9.42
CA PHE A 14 8.10 -0.98 9.57
C PHE A 14 8.04 -2.36 10.20
N PHE A 15 8.88 -3.27 9.73
CA PHE A 15 8.95 -4.61 10.29
C PHE A 15 9.30 -4.58 11.78
N VAL A 16 10.28 -3.77 12.19
CA VAL A 16 10.66 -3.60 13.59
C VAL A 16 9.52 -3.02 14.41
N LEU A 17 8.83 -2.00 13.92
CA LEU A 17 7.68 -1.39 14.59
C LEU A 17 6.54 -2.39 14.75
N PHE A 18 6.22 -3.14 13.71
CA PHE A 18 5.17 -4.16 13.74
C PHE A 18 5.51 -5.31 14.68
N LEU A 19 6.75 -5.76 14.69
CA LEU A 19 7.24 -6.78 15.62
C LEU A 19 7.13 -6.28 17.06
N PHE A 20 7.50 -5.04 17.33
CA PHE A 20 7.41 -4.42 18.65
C PHE A 20 5.96 -4.33 19.13
N LEU A 21 5.05 -3.85 18.28
CA LEU A 21 3.61 -3.81 18.59
C LEU A 21 3.03 -5.21 18.81
N TYR A 22 3.44 -6.20 18.03
CA TYR A 22 3.03 -7.58 18.23
C TYR A 22 3.51 -8.15 19.56
N LEU A 23 4.78 -7.90 19.93
CA LEU A 23 5.33 -8.38 21.19
C LEU A 23 4.66 -7.72 22.39
N ILE A 24 4.39 -6.41 22.33
CA ILE A 24 3.62 -5.69 23.35
C ILE A 24 2.23 -6.30 23.47
N ASN A 25 1.52 -6.46 22.37
CA ASN A 25 0.17 -7.01 22.38
C ASN A 25 0.16 -8.44 22.96
N LYS A 26 1.06 -9.32 22.51
CA LYS A 26 1.16 -10.70 23.02
C LYS A 26 1.47 -10.75 24.52
N LYS A 27 2.34 -9.86 25.00
CA LYS A 27 2.83 -9.90 26.39
C LYS A 27 1.93 -9.19 27.36
N TRP A 28 1.29 -8.06 26.96
CA TRP A 28 0.62 -7.13 27.86
C TRP A 28 -0.89 -7.07 27.69
N ILE A 29 -1.40 -7.27 26.50
CA ILE A 29 -2.79 -6.95 26.14
C ILE A 29 -3.62 -8.23 25.97
N ASN A 30 -3.08 -9.29 25.41
CA ASN A 30 -3.91 -10.37 24.94
C ASN A 30 -3.83 -11.65 25.78
N LYS A 31 -4.95 -11.92 26.41
CA LYS A 31 -5.34 -13.25 26.85
C LYS A 31 -6.20 -13.98 25.81
N SER A 32 -6.59 -13.33 24.72
CA SER A 32 -7.59 -13.88 23.82
C SER A 32 -7.05 -14.16 22.43
N SER A 33 -7.21 -15.40 22.06
CA SER A 33 -7.75 -15.92 20.83
C SER A 33 -6.96 -15.90 19.52
N SER A 34 -6.06 -15.02 19.19
CA SER A 34 -5.27 -15.19 17.97
C SER A 34 -3.88 -15.75 18.28
N ASN A 35 -3.77 -17.08 18.27
CA ASN A 35 -2.47 -17.74 18.44
C ASN A 35 -1.55 -17.55 17.22
N ASN A 36 -2.06 -17.00 16.13
CA ASN A 36 -1.34 -16.86 14.88
C ASN A 36 -1.07 -15.40 14.54
N PHE A 37 0.19 -15.05 14.22
CA PHE A 37 0.62 -13.73 13.80
C PHE A 37 -0.17 -13.21 12.59
N VAL A 38 -0.42 -14.06 11.58
CA VAL A 38 -1.16 -13.70 10.36
C VAL A 38 -2.57 -13.20 10.69
N GLU A 39 -3.29 -13.93 11.54
CA GLU A 39 -4.64 -13.53 11.98
C GLU A 39 -4.61 -12.21 12.76
N PHE A 40 -3.59 -12.03 13.59
CA PHE A 40 -3.38 -10.77 14.30
C PHE A 40 -3.20 -9.60 13.33
N VAL A 41 -2.31 -9.73 12.33
CA VAL A 41 -2.06 -8.67 11.34
C VAL A 41 -3.34 -8.31 10.59
N VAL A 42 -4.06 -9.29 10.07
CA VAL A 42 -5.31 -9.06 9.32
C VAL A 42 -6.39 -8.40 10.18
N LEU A 43 -6.58 -8.87 11.42
CA LEU A 43 -7.57 -8.28 12.33
C LEU A 43 -7.23 -6.84 12.72
N GLN A 44 -5.94 -6.57 12.99
CA GLN A 44 -5.51 -5.21 13.34
C GLN A 44 -5.58 -4.29 12.12
N TRP A 45 -5.20 -4.77 10.95
CA TRP A 45 -5.34 -4.00 9.72
C TRP A 45 -6.81 -3.68 9.40
N PHE A 46 -7.71 -4.65 9.50
CA PHE A 46 -9.13 -4.44 9.28
C PHE A 46 -9.74 -3.42 10.24
N LYS A 47 -9.27 -3.34 11.50
CA LYS A 47 -9.73 -2.36 12.47
C LYS A 47 -9.01 -1.02 12.34
N TYR A 48 -7.70 -1.01 12.59
CA TYR A 48 -6.92 0.21 12.73
C TYR A 48 -6.44 0.76 11.40
N GLY A 49 -6.21 -0.09 10.39
CA GLY A 49 -5.96 0.35 9.03
C GLY A 49 -7.15 1.14 8.49
N ALA A 50 -8.37 0.66 8.67
CA ALA A 50 -9.56 1.39 8.28
C ALA A 50 -9.74 2.70 9.07
N ILE A 51 -9.57 2.68 10.39
CA ILE A 51 -9.70 3.87 11.24
C ILE A 51 -8.65 4.94 10.87
N LEU A 52 -7.46 4.53 10.44
CA LEU A 52 -6.37 5.45 10.12
C LEU A 52 -6.75 6.45 9.01
N VAL A 53 -7.38 6.02 7.92
CA VAL A 53 -7.85 6.94 6.86
C VAL A 53 -8.82 7.97 7.41
N ILE A 54 -9.73 7.52 8.26
CA ILE A 54 -10.73 8.41 8.87
C ILE A 54 -10.05 9.43 9.80
N ILE A 55 -9.03 9.01 10.55
CA ILE A 55 -8.25 9.93 11.39
C ILE A 55 -7.53 10.96 10.52
N ILE A 56 -6.86 10.53 9.47
CA ILE A 56 -6.18 11.44 8.54
C ILE A 56 -7.18 12.43 7.93
N PHE A 57 -8.32 11.95 7.45
CA PHE A 57 -9.39 12.79 6.93
C PHE A 57 -9.85 13.86 7.94
N ILE A 58 -10.17 13.44 9.17
CA ILE A 58 -10.65 14.36 10.22
C ILE A 58 -9.54 15.35 10.61
N THR A 59 -8.30 14.91 10.75
CA THR A 59 -7.19 15.81 11.16
C THR A 59 -6.88 16.85 10.09
N ILE A 60 -6.97 16.49 8.80
CA ILE A 60 -6.84 17.45 7.69
C ILE A 60 -7.98 18.46 7.71
N GLN A 61 -9.23 18.01 7.90
CA GLN A 61 -10.39 18.92 7.96
C GLN A 61 -10.32 19.88 9.17
N LEU A 62 -9.63 19.49 10.24
CA LEU A 62 -9.40 20.34 11.41
C LEU A 62 -8.12 21.20 11.32
N ASN A 63 -7.38 21.12 10.22
CA ASN A 63 -6.09 21.79 10.02
C ASN A 63 -5.04 21.43 11.09
N ILE A 64 -5.03 20.19 11.57
CA ILE A 64 -4.08 19.69 12.58
C ILE A 64 -3.35 18.43 12.11
N PHE A 65 -3.39 18.12 10.81
CA PHE A 65 -2.74 16.92 10.29
C PHE A 65 -1.22 17.04 10.40
N ASP A 66 -0.68 16.19 11.25
CA ASP A 66 0.75 15.94 11.42
C ASP A 66 0.95 14.51 11.88
N LEU A 67 2.17 13.97 11.70
CA LEU A 67 2.51 12.62 12.10
C LEU A 67 2.25 12.40 13.59
N LEU A 68 2.71 13.33 14.45
CA LEU A 68 2.57 13.20 15.90
C LEU A 68 1.10 13.21 16.33
N ASN A 69 0.29 14.13 15.81
CA ASN A 69 -1.13 14.23 16.13
C ASN A 69 -1.89 12.97 15.69
N THR A 70 -1.61 12.47 14.49
CA THR A 70 -2.23 11.26 13.95
C THR A 70 -1.89 10.03 14.79
N LEU A 71 -0.61 9.87 15.15
CA LEU A 71 -0.16 8.77 16.02
C LEU A 71 -0.72 8.90 17.45
N PHE A 72 -0.82 10.12 17.98
CA PHE A 72 -1.40 10.37 19.31
C PHE A 72 -2.87 9.97 19.34
N ILE A 73 -3.68 10.39 18.36
CA ILE A 73 -5.09 10.00 18.27
C ILE A 73 -5.24 8.49 18.14
N LEU A 74 -4.41 7.85 17.28
CA LEU A 74 -4.41 6.39 17.12
C LEU A 74 -4.06 5.69 18.44
N ALA A 75 -3.02 6.14 19.13
CA ALA A 75 -2.62 5.59 20.43
C ALA A 75 -3.71 5.78 21.48
N LEU A 76 -4.39 6.91 21.48
CA LEU A 76 -5.52 7.19 22.37
C LEU A 76 -6.69 6.22 22.10
N LEU A 77 -7.04 5.99 20.83
CA LEU A 77 -8.09 5.01 20.48
C LEU A 77 -7.72 3.59 20.90
N ILE A 78 -6.46 3.19 20.68
CA ILE A 78 -5.96 1.88 21.15
C ILE A 78 -6.03 1.78 22.67
N THR A 79 -5.64 2.82 23.39
CA THR A 79 -5.70 2.81 24.87
C THR A 79 -7.14 2.75 25.38
N ILE A 80 -8.08 3.45 24.74
CA ILE A 80 -9.51 3.37 25.07
C ILE A 80 -10.05 1.95 24.86
N GLU A 81 -9.68 1.29 23.75
CA GLU A 81 -10.08 -0.11 23.50
C GLU A 81 -9.52 -1.05 24.57
N LEU A 82 -8.27 -0.84 25.01
CA LEU A 82 -7.60 -1.67 26.01
C LEU A 82 -8.16 -1.54 27.42
N ILE A 83 -8.44 -0.32 27.83
CA ILE A 83 -8.95 0.01 29.17
C ILE A 83 -10.45 -0.32 29.24
N GLY A 84 -11.16 -0.10 28.13
CA GLY A 84 -12.62 -0.13 28.05
C GLY A 84 -13.25 1.17 28.59
N ILE A 85 -14.31 1.63 27.93
CA ILE A 85 -14.98 2.90 28.21
C ILE A 85 -15.41 3.00 29.68
N GLN A 86 -15.80 1.89 30.28
CA GLN A 86 -16.26 1.85 31.69
C GLN A 86 -15.14 2.16 32.71
N ASN A 87 -13.89 1.86 32.38
CA ASN A 87 -12.73 2.04 33.26
C ASN A 87 -11.98 3.36 33.00
N LEU A 88 -12.41 4.15 32.02
CA LEU A 88 -11.81 5.46 31.70
C LEU A 88 -11.92 6.48 32.85
N LYS A 89 -12.91 6.31 33.73
CA LYS A 89 -13.04 7.19 34.91
C LYS A 89 -11.81 7.12 35.85
N ASN A 90 -11.14 5.95 35.94
CA ASN A 90 -9.97 5.75 36.81
C ASN A 90 -8.93 4.85 36.10
N PRO A 91 -8.24 5.31 35.08
CA PRO A 91 -7.33 4.49 34.28
C PRO A 91 -6.11 4.00 35.07
N PHE A 92 -5.60 4.81 36.00
CA PHE A 92 -4.47 4.45 36.86
C PHE A 92 -4.80 3.27 37.80
N LEU A 93 -5.99 3.24 38.41
CA LEU A 93 -6.41 2.12 39.24
C LEU A 93 -6.54 0.82 38.43
N TYR A 94 -7.04 0.91 37.21
CA TYR A 94 -7.13 -0.23 36.31
C TYR A 94 -5.76 -0.79 35.93
N PHE A 95 -4.81 0.07 35.55
CA PHE A 95 -3.43 -0.35 35.24
C PHE A 95 -2.75 -0.94 36.46
N ASN A 96 -2.86 -0.29 37.62
CA ASN A 96 -2.24 -0.75 38.86
C ASN A 96 -2.80 -2.12 39.28
N SER A 97 -4.11 -2.34 39.21
CA SER A 97 -4.74 -3.63 39.48
C SER A 97 -4.28 -4.72 38.48
N LYS A 98 -4.15 -4.39 37.22
CA LYS A 98 -3.63 -5.33 36.18
C LYS A 98 -2.17 -5.69 36.41
N ILE A 99 -1.32 -4.70 36.70
CA ILE A 99 0.11 -4.91 37.01
C ILE A 99 0.23 -5.75 38.28
N LYS A 100 -0.51 -5.43 39.36
CA LYS A 100 -0.53 -6.19 40.61
C LYS A 100 -0.97 -7.65 40.35
N ASN A 101 -2.03 -7.87 39.60
CA ASN A 101 -2.51 -9.20 39.27
C ASN A 101 -1.51 -9.98 38.36
N ALA A 102 -0.80 -9.30 37.46
CA ALA A 102 0.24 -9.93 36.65
C ALA A 102 1.46 -10.31 37.49
N LEU A 103 1.87 -9.46 38.44
CA LEU A 103 2.94 -9.75 39.38
C LEU A 103 2.58 -10.92 40.31
N ILE A 104 1.38 -10.92 40.89
CA ILE A 104 0.90 -12.02 41.76
C ILE A 104 0.88 -13.34 40.96
N LYS A 105 0.42 -13.34 39.71
CA LYS A 105 0.47 -14.54 38.85
C LYS A 105 1.88 -15.01 38.55
N ARG A 106 2.83 -14.08 38.36
CA ARG A 106 4.25 -14.43 38.16
C ARG A 106 4.86 -15.01 39.46
N LEU A 107 4.61 -14.39 40.60
CA LEU A 107 5.08 -14.89 41.90
C LEU A 107 4.51 -16.29 42.16
N LYS A 108 3.21 -16.51 42.00
CA LYS A 108 2.61 -17.85 42.12
C LYS A 108 3.19 -18.88 41.14
N LYS A 109 3.60 -18.46 39.96
CA LYS A 109 4.25 -19.33 38.98
C LYS A 109 5.72 -19.65 39.33
N ILE A 110 6.39 -18.74 40.01
CA ILE A 110 7.76 -18.95 40.56
C ILE A 110 7.72 -19.89 41.74
N GLU A 111 6.79 -19.72 42.70
CA GLU A 111 6.58 -20.65 43.81
C GLU A 111 6.26 -22.07 43.35
N PHE A 112 5.48 -22.22 42.27
CA PHE A 112 5.14 -23.53 41.69
C PHE A 112 6.26 -24.15 40.85
N SER A 113 7.28 -23.35 40.43
CA SER A 113 8.40 -23.81 39.63
C SER A 113 9.67 -24.19 40.42
N ALA A 114 9.58 -24.12 41.77
CA ALA A 114 10.68 -24.53 42.66
C ALA A 114 10.96 -26.06 42.66
N SER A 115 10.15 -26.86 41.95
CA SER A 115 10.49 -28.24 41.63
C SER A 115 11.08 -28.34 40.19
N LEU A 116 12.38 -28.49 40.12
CA LEU A 116 13.15 -28.72 38.88
C LEU A 116 12.63 -29.87 38.00
N LYS A 117 11.84 -30.80 38.54
CA LYS A 117 11.17 -31.86 37.81
C LYS A 117 10.03 -31.40 36.88
N SER A 118 9.36 -30.30 37.20
CA SER A 118 8.25 -29.79 36.37
C SER A 118 8.75 -29.10 35.11
N TRP A 119 10.00 -28.61 35.09
CA TRP A 119 10.60 -27.94 33.94
C TRP A 119 10.88 -28.89 32.78
N PHE A 120 11.26 -30.13 33.09
CA PHE A 120 11.46 -31.19 32.09
C PHE A 120 10.16 -31.85 31.58
N SER A 121 9.08 -31.87 32.38
CA SER A 121 7.79 -32.45 31.98
C SER A 121 6.95 -31.51 31.09
N ILE A 122 7.15 -30.21 31.21
CA ILE A 122 6.48 -29.21 30.37
C ILE A 122 6.95 -29.26 28.91
N LYS A 123 8.20 -29.68 28.66
CA LYS A 123 8.70 -29.86 27.27
C LYS A 123 8.01 -30.99 26.49
N LYS A 124 7.35 -31.94 27.17
CA LYS A 124 6.67 -33.07 26.49
C LYS A 124 5.23 -32.75 26.06
N LYS A 125 4.62 -31.63 26.54
CA LYS A 125 3.28 -31.17 26.14
C LYS A 125 3.29 -30.16 24.98
N GLU A 126 4.47 -29.76 24.50
CA GLU A 126 4.64 -28.77 23.41
C GLU A 126 4.68 -29.37 22.00
N THR A 127 4.25 -30.61 21.80
CA THR A 127 4.17 -31.22 20.44
C THR A 127 3.09 -30.59 19.56
N SER A 128 2.25 -29.68 20.09
CA SER A 128 1.33 -28.88 19.29
C SER A 128 1.91 -27.52 18.84
N SER A 129 3.09 -27.10 19.36
CA SER A 129 3.68 -25.80 19.04
C SER A 129 4.53 -25.80 17.77
N THR A 130 5.03 -26.95 17.34
CA THR A 130 5.90 -27.06 16.14
C THR A 130 5.16 -26.69 14.86
N ASN A 131 3.85 -26.95 14.76
CA ASN A 131 3.05 -26.60 13.60
C ASN A 131 2.89 -25.07 13.41
N ASN A 132 2.94 -24.28 14.50
CA ASN A 132 2.78 -22.83 14.39
C ASN A 132 4.02 -22.15 13.78
N TYR A 133 5.23 -22.67 14.04
CA TYR A 133 6.46 -22.11 13.45
C TYR A 133 6.51 -22.29 11.94
N PHE A 134 6.02 -23.43 11.43
CA PHE A 134 6.00 -23.70 10.01
C PHE A 134 5.16 -22.69 9.22
N ILE A 135 4.02 -22.26 9.77
CA ILE A 135 3.19 -21.19 9.17
C ILE A 135 3.97 -19.88 9.04
N TYR A 136 4.75 -19.54 10.06
CA TYR A 136 5.57 -18.33 10.01
C TYR A 136 6.63 -18.39 8.90
N TYR A 137 7.28 -19.55 8.71
CA TYR A 137 8.23 -19.71 7.59
C TYR A 137 7.55 -19.56 6.24
N LEU A 138 6.38 -20.18 6.04
CA LEU A 138 5.65 -20.09 4.79
C LEU A 138 5.20 -18.66 4.47
N ILE A 139 4.62 -17.96 5.43
CA ILE A 139 4.16 -16.59 5.21
C ILE A 139 5.34 -15.63 4.99
N THR A 140 6.43 -15.78 5.74
CA THR A 140 7.65 -14.98 5.53
C THR A 140 8.23 -15.23 4.14
N PHE A 141 8.26 -16.49 3.69
CA PHE A 141 8.68 -16.83 2.34
C PHE A 141 7.80 -16.16 1.27
N ALA A 142 6.47 -16.20 1.42
CA ALA A 142 5.55 -15.55 0.49
C ALA A 142 5.72 -14.02 0.48
N ILE A 143 5.90 -13.40 1.65
CA ILE A 143 6.16 -11.95 1.77
C ILE A 143 7.46 -11.56 1.08
N LEU A 144 8.55 -12.29 1.35
CA LEU A 144 9.84 -12.04 0.71
C LEU A 144 9.76 -12.22 -0.81
N LEU A 145 9.05 -13.24 -1.28
CA LEU A 145 8.85 -13.47 -2.70
C LEU A 145 8.07 -12.33 -3.35
N THR A 146 7.02 -11.83 -2.71
CA THR A 146 6.24 -10.67 -3.17
C THR A 146 7.12 -9.41 -3.20
N PHE A 147 7.85 -9.16 -2.12
CA PHE A 147 8.77 -8.03 -2.05
C PHE A 147 9.80 -8.08 -3.18
N VAL A 148 10.51 -9.19 -3.34
CA VAL A 148 11.56 -9.35 -4.37
C VAL A 148 10.97 -9.20 -5.76
N SER A 149 9.82 -9.81 -6.05
CA SER A 149 9.19 -9.73 -7.37
C SER A 149 8.78 -8.31 -7.72
N ARG A 150 8.19 -7.55 -6.79
CA ARG A 150 7.79 -6.15 -7.03
C ARG A 150 8.99 -5.21 -7.09
N PHE A 151 9.92 -5.36 -6.15
CA PHE A 151 11.14 -4.56 -6.09
C PHE A 151 12.03 -4.72 -7.33
N TYR A 152 12.12 -5.94 -7.88
CA TYR A 152 12.87 -6.19 -9.11
C TYR A 152 12.33 -5.38 -10.30
N PHE A 153 11.01 -5.21 -10.40
CA PHE A 153 10.37 -4.52 -11.51
C PHE A 153 10.24 -3.00 -11.33
N LEU A 154 10.62 -2.43 -10.19
CA LEU A 154 10.59 -0.97 -10.01
C LEU A 154 11.44 -0.23 -11.05
N LYS A 155 12.57 -0.79 -11.47
CA LYS A 155 13.43 -0.21 -12.52
C LYS A 155 12.77 -0.13 -13.90
N TYR A 156 11.66 -0.84 -14.11
CA TYR A 156 10.91 -0.86 -15.37
C TYR A 156 9.61 -0.05 -15.27
N ASP A 157 9.42 0.70 -14.21
CA ASP A 157 8.22 1.50 -13.99
C ASP A 157 8.20 2.72 -14.91
N PHE A 158 7.19 2.79 -15.79
CA PHE A 158 6.96 3.91 -16.71
C PHE A 158 6.06 5.01 -16.11
N TYR A 159 5.53 4.79 -14.92
CA TYR A 159 4.71 5.79 -14.24
C TYR A 159 5.54 6.95 -13.71
N LEU A 160 6.78 6.71 -13.30
CA LEU A 160 7.68 7.70 -12.73
C LEU A 160 7.88 8.89 -13.68
N LEU A 161 7.72 10.09 -13.14
CA LEU A 161 7.80 11.38 -13.86
C LEU A 161 6.77 11.51 -15.01
N SER A 162 5.71 10.70 -15.01
CA SER A 162 4.56 10.94 -15.89
C SER A 162 3.70 12.09 -15.35
N ASN A 163 2.81 12.63 -16.18
CA ASN A 163 1.88 13.68 -15.76
C ASN A 163 1.01 13.24 -14.57
N SER A 164 0.58 11.98 -14.55
CA SER A 164 -0.19 11.43 -13.43
C SER A 164 0.64 11.29 -12.16
N TRP A 165 1.89 10.90 -12.25
CA TRP A 165 2.80 10.84 -11.09
C TRP A 165 3.06 12.23 -10.52
N ASN A 166 3.29 13.23 -11.39
CA ASN A 166 3.46 14.62 -10.98
C ASN A 166 2.20 15.15 -10.27
N SER A 167 1.01 14.87 -10.82
CA SER A 167 -0.26 15.23 -10.18
C SER A 167 -0.45 14.57 -8.82
N ASP A 168 -0.07 13.30 -8.68
CA ASP A 168 -0.16 12.59 -7.41
C ASP A 168 0.81 13.16 -6.37
N LEU A 169 2.00 13.55 -6.80
CA LEU A 169 2.98 14.20 -5.94
C LEU A 169 2.45 15.56 -5.46
N GLU A 170 1.89 16.38 -6.36
CA GLU A 170 1.24 17.65 -6.03
C GLU A 170 0.12 17.46 -4.99
N ILE A 171 -0.71 16.43 -5.16
CA ILE A 171 -1.77 16.12 -4.19
C ILE A 171 -1.17 15.76 -2.81
N MET A 172 -0.08 15.00 -2.76
CA MET A 172 0.58 14.69 -1.48
C MET A 172 1.05 15.96 -0.75
N PHE A 173 1.58 16.94 -1.49
CA PHE A 173 1.96 18.23 -0.90
C PHE A 173 0.76 19.06 -0.45
N ASN A 174 -0.34 19.00 -1.20
CA ASN A 174 -1.58 19.66 -0.81
C ASN A 174 -2.16 19.05 0.49
N LEU A 175 -2.00 17.74 0.71
CA LEU A 175 -2.35 17.11 1.99
C LEU A 175 -1.51 17.65 3.16
N ASP A 176 -0.25 17.95 2.95
CA ASP A 176 0.62 18.60 3.95
C ASP A 176 0.17 20.03 4.26
N ASN A 177 -0.37 20.71 3.25
CA ASN A 177 -1.01 22.01 3.40
C ASN A 177 -2.44 21.95 3.94
N GLN A 178 -2.89 20.81 4.44
CA GLN A 178 -4.21 20.56 5.05
C GLN A 178 -5.39 20.62 4.06
N PHE A 179 -5.17 20.34 2.77
CA PHE A 179 -6.23 20.27 1.77
C PHE A 179 -6.55 18.82 1.43
N TRP A 180 -7.72 18.35 1.87
CA TRP A 180 -8.24 17.03 1.44
C TRP A 180 -9.02 17.14 0.15
N PHE A 181 -9.83 18.18 0.00
CA PHE A 181 -10.61 18.41 -1.20
C PHE A 181 -9.90 19.40 -2.11
N TYR A 182 -9.75 19.00 -3.36
CA TYR A 182 -9.12 19.80 -4.40
C TYR A 182 -10.01 19.81 -5.65
N PRO A 183 -10.03 20.89 -6.46
CA PRO A 183 -10.93 20.99 -7.63
C PRO A 183 -10.68 19.95 -8.74
N ASN A 184 -9.75 19.03 -8.56
CA ASN A 184 -9.38 18.01 -9.58
C ASN A 184 -10.33 16.81 -9.68
N ASN A 185 -11.47 16.80 -9.01
CA ASN A 185 -12.45 15.71 -9.07
C ASN A 185 -11.93 14.30 -8.73
N ILE A 186 -10.83 14.17 -7.99
CA ILE A 186 -10.19 12.89 -7.68
C ILE A 186 -10.34 12.57 -6.20
N ILE A 187 -10.55 11.28 -5.90
CA ILE A 187 -10.52 10.76 -4.53
C ILE A 187 -9.09 10.48 -4.13
N ILE A 188 -8.67 11.00 -2.98
CA ILE A 188 -7.28 11.06 -2.56
C ILE A 188 -6.96 10.22 -1.31
N GLY A 189 -7.87 9.37 -0.85
CA GLY A 189 -7.66 8.59 0.38
C GLY A 189 -6.47 7.65 0.34
N GLU A 190 -6.16 7.07 -0.82
CA GLU A 190 -4.97 6.26 -1.01
C GLU A 190 -3.70 7.11 -0.96
N LEU A 191 -3.71 8.32 -1.57
CA LEU A 191 -2.59 9.26 -1.49
C LEU A 191 -2.37 9.79 -0.07
N ALA A 192 -3.44 9.94 0.72
CA ALA A 192 -3.33 10.29 2.14
C ALA A 192 -2.64 9.16 2.93
N TYR A 193 -2.90 7.91 2.58
CA TYR A 193 -2.15 6.77 3.12
C TYR A 193 -0.69 6.81 2.71
N THR A 194 -0.41 7.10 1.44
CA THR A 194 0.95 7.19 0.91
C THR A 194 1.74 8.30 1.59
N ASN A 195 1.12 9.47 1.83
CA ASN A 195 1.73 10.56 2.59
C ASN A 195 2.04 10.16 4.04
N PHE A 196 1.08 9.51 4.71
CA PHE A 196 1.31 9.00 6.07
C PHE A 196 2.40 7.92 6.11
N TYR A 197 2.46 7.05 5.10
CA TYR A 197 3.52 6.08 4.91
C TYR A 197 4.88 6.77 4.76
N ALA A 198 5.00 7.82 3.93
CA ALA A 198 6.22 8.60 3.77
C ALA A 198 6.74 9.15 5.10
N LYS A 199 5.84 9.76 5.89
CA LYS A 199 6.18 10.35 7.20
C LYS A 199 6.59 9.31 8.24
N ILE A 200 5.92 8.14 8.32
CA ILE A 200 6.28 7.09 9.28
C ILE A 200 7.64 6.47 8.95
N PHE A 201 7.92 6.24 7.66
CA PHE A 201 9.13 5.56 7.25
C PHE A 201 10.31 6.50 7.05
N ASP A 202 10.05 7.82 7.15
CA ASP A 202 11.06 8.85 6.92
C ASP A 202 11.70 8.66 5.53
N VAL A 203 10.84 8.56 4.52
CA VAL A 203 11.20 8.51 3.11
C VAL A 203 10.57 9.69 2.39
N SER A 204 11.19 10.12 1.28
CA SER A 204 10.63 11.24 0.51
C SER A 204 9.28 10.87 -0.12
N PRO A 205 8.41 11.84 -0.41
CA PRO A 205 7.14 11.61 -1.09
C PRO A 205 7.27 10.86 -2.41
N GLU A 206 8.34 11.12 -3.16
CA GLU A 206 8.67 10.47 -4.43
C GLU A 206 8.93 8.97 -4.23
N ILE A 207 9.74 8.62 -3.22
CA ILE A 207 10.03 7.23 -2.85
C ILE A 207 8.78 6.54 -2.32
N ALA A 208 7.96 7.28 -1.57
CA ALA A 208 6.70 6.74 -1.04
C ALA A 208 5.73 6.37 -2.17
N LEU A 209 5.54 7.24 -3.16
CA LEU A 209 4.72 6.95 -4.35
C LEU A 209 5.22 5.73 -5.10
N GLN A 210 6.54 5.57 -5.23
CA GLN A 210 7.15 4.43 -5.91
C GLN A 210 7.01 3.13 -5.11
N SER A 211 7.09 3.18 -3.79
CA SER A 211 7.14 1.97 -2.94
C SER A 211 5.78 1.55 -2.38
N MET A 212 4.75 2.39 -2.49
CA MET A 212 3.42 2.08 -1.93
C MET A 212 2.82 0.80 -2.54
N GLY A 213 2.98 0.58 -3.84
CA GLY A 213 2.50 -0.64 -4.49
C GLY A 213 3.12 -1.94 -3.95
N ILE A 214 4.37 -1.88 -3.48
CA ILE A 214 5.01 -3.03 -2.77
C ILE A 214 4.29 -3.27 -1.44
N PHE A 215 4.02 -2.21 -0.68
CA PHE A 215 3.33 -2.30 0.61
C PHE A 215 1.94 -2.91 0.46
N GLU A 216 1.15 -2.43 -0.50
CA GLU A 216 -0.18 -2.97 -0.83
C GLU A 216 -0.11 -4.45 -1.23
N SER A 217 0.84 -4.80 -2.09
CA SER A 217 1.04 -6.18 -2.54
C SER A 217 1.42 -7.12 -1.39
N ILE A 218 2.24 -6.68 -0.44
CA ILE A 218 2.59 -7.46 0.75
C ILE A 218 1.37 -7.67 1.64
N LEU A 219 0.58 -6.62 1.89
CA LEU A 219 -0.66 -6.73 2.66
C LEU A 219 -1.65 -7.69 2.01
N LEU A 220 -1.86 -7.57 0.69
CA LEU A 220 -2.72 -8.48 -0.06
C LEU A 220 -2.22 -9.92 0.04
N THR A 221 -0.91 -10.16 -0.08
CA THR A 221 -0.34 -11.51 0.08
C THR A 221 -0.67 -12.11 1.45
N ILE A 222 -0.55 -11.33 2.53
CA ILE A 222 -0.89 -11.76 3.89
C ILE A 222 -2.39 -12.07 4.01
N ILE A 223 -3.23 -11.20 3.48
CA ILE A 223 -4.69 -11.32 3.54
C ILE A 223 -5.16 -12.52 2.71
N LEU A 224 -4.62 -12.74 1.52
CA LEU A 224 -4.93 -13.87 0.66
C LEU A 224 -4.53 -15.20 1.32
N PHE A 225 -3.34 -15.26 1.90
CA PHE A 225 -2.90 -16.43 2.68
C PHE A 225 -3.87 -16.72 3.84
N TRP A 226 -4.23 -15.69 4.62
CA TRP A 226 -5.17 -15.81 5.74
C TRP A 226 -6.56 -16.26 5.28
N LEU A 227 -7.08 -15.64 4.22
CA LEU A 227 -8.40 -15.95 3.67
C LEU A 227 -8.51 -17.42 3.28
N LEU A 228 -7.55 -17.93 2.50
CA LEU A 228 -7.55 -19.31 2.05
C LEU A 228 -7.36 -20.30 3.20
N LYS A 229 -6.54 -19.96 4.19
CA LYS A 229 -6.39 -20.77 5.40
C LYS A 229 -7.72 -20.91 6.16
N LYS A 230 -8.53 -19.86 6.18
CA LYS A 230 -9.83 -19.85 6.87
C LYS A 230 -10.96 -20.50 6.08
N SER A 231 -10.93 -20.41 4.74
CA SER A 231 -12.06 -20.78 3.88
C SER A 231 -11.88 -22.08 3.11
N SER A 232 -10.64 -22.59 2.89
CA SER A 232 -10.40 -23.79 2.10
C SER A 232 -10.27 -25.09 2.93
N GLY A 233 -10.26 -24.99 4.27
CA GLY A 233 -9.98 -26.12 5.15
C GLY A 233 -8.55 -26.69 5.06
N SER A 234 -7.71 -26.15 4.17
CA SER A 234 -6.30 -26.51 4.04
C SER A 234 -5.43 -25.66 4.96
N GLU A 235 -4.59 -26.31 5.78
CA GLU A 235 -3.76 -25.56 6.75
C GLU A 235 -2.60 -24.80 6.10
N TYR A 236 -2.00 -25.34 5.02
CA TYR A 236 -0.73 -24.83 4.49
C TYR A 236 -0.71 -24.67 2.97
N PHE A 237 -1.06 -25.72 2.22
CA PHE A 237 -0.75 -25.78 0.79
C PHE A 237 -1.61 -24.84 -0.07
N ALA A 238 -2.92 -24.85 0.06
CA ALA A 238 -3.78 -23.92 -0.68
C ALA A 238 -3.48 -22.45 -0.33
N PRO A 239 -3.32 -22.05 0.97
CA PRO A 239 -2.89 -20.71 1.32
C PRO A 239 -1.58 -20.27 0.69
N ILE A 240 -0.54 -21.13 0.71
CA ILE A 240 0.76 -20.75 0.17
C ILE A 240 0.74 -20.66 -1.37
N VAL A 241 0.02 -21.57 -2.06
CA VAL A 241 -0.12 -21.51 -3.51
C VAL A 241 -0.84 -20.21 -3.93
N THR A 242 -1.88 -19.79 -3.23
CA THR A 242 -2.55 -18.51 -3.49
C THR A 242 -1.61 -17.33 -3.34
N ALA A 243 -0.86 -17.29 -2.24
CA ALA A 243 0.09 -16.22 -1.98
C ALA A 243 1.21 -16.17 -3.04
N ILE A 244 1.76 -17.33 -3.41
CA ILE A 244 2.78 -17.45 -4.47
C ILE A 244 2.19 -17.05 -5.83
N SER A 245 0.95 -17.47 -6.13
CA SER A 245 0.31 -17.11 -7.40
C SER A 245 0.16 -15.61 -7.54
N PHE A 246 -0.23 -14.89 -6.49
CA PHE A 246 -0.28 -13.43 -6.49
C PHE A 246 1.12 -12.80 -6.60
N ALA A 247 2.12 -13.40 -5.96
CA ALA A 247 3.48 -12.86 -5.92
C ALA A 247 4.20 -12.93 -7.26
N ILE A 248 4.10 -14.04 -8.00
CA ILE A 248 4.97 -14.33 -9.15
C ILE A 248 4.27 -14.73 -10.45
N LEU A 249 2.99 -15.11 -10.44
CA LEU A 249 2.29 -15.47 -11.68
C LEU A 249 1.82 -14.24 -12.46
N LEU A 250 2.72 -13.32 -12.74
CA LEU A 250 2.43 -12.00 -13.28
C LEU A 250 1.84 -12.02 -14.69
N THR A 251 2.21 -13.03 -15.48
CA THR A 251 1.78 -13.17 -16.89
C THR A 251 0.42 -13.85 -17.07
N ILE A 252 -0.20 -14.33 -16.00
CA ILE A 252 -1.57 -14.88 -16.01
C ILE A 252 -2.53 -14.05 -15.13
N ILE A 253 -2.09 -12.87 -14.71
CA ILE A 253 -2.93 -11.87 -14.05
C ILE A 253 -3.41 -10.88 -15.11
N PRO A 254 -4.71 -10.49 -15.15
CA PRO A 254 -5.27 -9.69 -16.24
C PRO A 254 -4.94 -8.20 -16.16
N VAL A 255 -3.75 -7.85 -15.68
CA VAL A 255 -3.29 -6.48 -15.46
C VAL A 255 -1.85 -6.35 -15.94
N ASN A 256 -1.48 -5.18 -16.44
CA ASN A 256 -0.13 -4.88 -16.87
C ASN A 256 0.86 -5.00 -15.69
N LEU A 257 2.06 -5.53 -15.96
CA LEU A 257 3.11 -5.67 -14.96
C LEU A 257 3.48 -4.33 -14.30
N ASN A 258 3.62 -3.27 -15.10
CA ASN A 258 3.93 -1.94 -14.59
C ASN A 258 2.87 -1.44 -13.61
N PHE A 259 1.61 -1.75 -13.91
CA PHE A 259 0.48 -1.41 -13.04
C PHE A 259 0.48 -2.17 -11.70
N LEU A 260 0.95 -3.42 -11.68
CA LEU A 260 1.07 -4.20 -10.45
C LEU A 260 2.14 -3.67 -9.48
N ASN A 261 3.09 -2.90 -9.99
CA ASN A 261 4.16 -2.31 -9.19
C ASN A 261 3.80 -0.93 -8.63
N GLN A 262 2.86 -0.25 -9.28
CA GLN A 262 2.40 1.07 -8.87
C GLN A 262 1.40 0.98 -7.72
N ARG A 263 1.25 2.09 -6.99
CA ARG A 263 0.16 2.25 -6.05
C ARG A 263 -1.20 2.08 -6.76
N ASN A 264 -2.16 1.50 -6.06
CA ASN A 264 -3.48 1.27 -6.64
C ASN A 264 -4.57 1.41 -5.57
N PRO A 265 -5.46 2.41 -5.69
CA PRO A 265 -6.53 2.61 -4.71
C PRO A 265 -7.45 1.39 -4.57
N ILE A 266 -7.70 0.64 -5.67
CA ILE A 266 -8.49 -0.60 -5.61
C ILE A 266 -7.76 -1.66 -4.77
N PHE A 267 -6.44 -1.82 -4.94
CA PHE A 267 -5.67 -2.81 -4.18
C PHE A 267 -5.68 -2.47 -2.69
N LEU A 268 -5.45 -1.20 -2.34
CA LEU A 268 -5.54 -0.77 -0.95
C LEU A 268 -6.95 -0.98 -0.38
N ALA A 269 -8.00 -0.59 -1.11
CA ALA A 269 -9.39 -0.80 -0.71
C ALA A 269 -9.71 -2.29 -0.51
N LEU A 270 -9.23 -3.17 -1.40
CA LEU A 270 -9.41 -4.63 -1.29
C LEU A 270 -8.71 -5.21 -0.06
N THR A 271 -7.63 -4.61 0.45
CA THR A 271 -7.02 -5.05 1.71
C THR A 271 -7.97 -4.93 2.91
N ILE A 272 -8.94 -4.03 2.85
CA ILE A 272 -9.98 -3.85 3.87
C ILE A 272 -11.26 -4.61 3.49
N ALA A 273 -11.62 -4.60 2.19
CA ALA A 273 -12.83 -5.23 1.70
C ALA A 273 -12.81 -6.76 1.83
N ILE A 274 -11.69 -7.43 1.50
CA ILE A 274 -11.60 -8.90 1.58
C ILE A 274 -11.82 -9.44 3.01
N PRO A 275 -11.19 -8.90 4.06
CA PRO A 275 -11.55 -9.27 5.44
C PRO A 275 -13.00 -8.97 5.77
N SER A 276 -13.56 -7.84 5.31
CA SER A 276 -14.98 -7.53 5.54
C SER A 276 -15.90 -8.58 4.92
N PHE A 277 -15.58 -9.06 3.71
CA PHE A 277 -16.31 -10.12 3.03
C PHE A 277 -16.32 -11.42 3.84
N TYR A 278 -15.17 -11.85 4.31
CA TYR A 278 -15.08 -13.03 5.15
C TYR A 278 -15.89 -12.90 6.44
N PHE A 279 -15.82 -11.77 7.14
CA PHE A 279 -16.53 -11.54 8.39
C PHE A 279 -18.03 -11.29 8.22
N LEU A 280 -18.51 -10.89 7.03
CA LEU A 280 -19.93 -10.89 6.71
C LEU A 280 -20.54 -12.29 6.76
N ILE A 281 -19.82 -13.28 6.21
CA ILE A 281 -20.28 -14.68 6.18
C ILE A 281 -20.08 -15.33 7.53
N ASN A 282 -18.98 -15.03 8.23
CA ASN A 282 -18.61 -15.60 9.52
C ASN A 282 -18.53 -14.54 10.65
N PRO A 283 -19.64 -13.88 11.03
CA PRO A 283 -19.61 -12.75 11.97
C PRO A 283 -19.15 -13.13 13.38
N SER A 284 -19.30 -14.40 13.75
CA SER A 284 -18.91 -14.92 15.07
C SER A 284 -17.39 -14.94 15.30
N GLU A 285 -16.58 -14.98 14.23
CA GLU A 285 -15.12 -15.04 14.36
C GLU A 285 -14.50 -13.77 14.87
N LEU A 286 -15.09 -12.60 14.64
CA LEU A 286 -14.60 -11.33 15.16
C LEU A 286 -14.70 -11.21 16.70
N LYS A 287 -15.52 -12.03 17.38
CA LYS A 287 -15.70 -12.05 18.85
C LYS A 287 -15.94 -10.67 19.49
N LEU A 288 -16.51 -9.72 18.74
CA LEU A 288 -16.80 -8.36 19.20
C LEU A 288 -18.21 -8.26 19.79
N LYS A 289 -18.40 -7.30 20.72
CA LYS A 289 -19.72 -6.88 21.17
C LYS A 289 -20.46 -6.18 20.01
N ARG A 290 -21.80 -6.15 20.03
CA ARG A 290 -22.64 -5.63 18.94
C ARG A 290 -22.25 -4.20 18.51
N LEU A 291 -22.09 -3.29 19.47
CA LEU A 291 -21.70 -1.90 19.18
C LEU A 291 -20.30 -1.81 18.56
N SER A 292 -19.31 -2.52 19.11
CA SER A 292 -17.96 -2.55 18.57
C SER A 292 -17.91 -3.18 17.17
N PHE A 293 -18.76 -4.18 16.91
CA PHE A 293 -18.92 -4.79 15.60
C PHE A 293 -19.45 -3.78 14.57
N PHE A 294 -20.53 -3.04 14.94
CA PHE A 294 -21.09 -1.98 14.12
C PHE A 294 -20.06 -0.89 13.80
N ILE A 295 -19.34 -0.38 14.78
CA ILE A 295 -18.34 0.68 14.61
C ILE A 295 -17.21 0.21 13.69
N VAL A 296 -16.69 -1.02 13.86
CA VAL A 296 -15.59 -1.55 13.02
C VAL A 296 -16.03 -1.67 11.56
N PHE A 297 -17.23 -2.18 11.29
CA PHE A 297 -17.75 -2.28 9.93
C PHE A 297 -18.07 -0.90 9.33
N LEU A 298 -18.62 0.01 10.12
CA LEU A 298 -18.85 1.40 9.68
C LEU A 298 -17.53 2.07 9.28
N CYS A 299 -16.51 1.98 10.14
CA CYS A 299 -15.19 2.52 9.83
C CYS A 299 -14.57 1.85 8.59
N ALA A 300 -14.70 0.53 8.44
CA ALA A 300 -14.19 -0.18 7.27
C ALA A 300 -14.85 0.32 5.97
N TYR A 301 -16.17 0.43 5.94
CA TYR A 301 -16.87 0.87 4.74
C TYR A 301 -16.66 2.36 4.45
N VAL A 302 -16.68 3.23 5.45
CA VAL A 302 -16.32 4.65 5.26
C VAL A 302 -14.91 4.79 4.71
N SER A 303 -13.97 4.05 5.26
CA SER A 303 -12.59 4.04 4.79
C SER A 303 -12.48 3.59 3.33
N ILE A 304 -13.16 2.51 2.94
CA ILE A 304 -13.18 2.06 1.54
C ILE A 304 -13.73 3.16 0.63
N GLY A 305 -14.82 3.81 1.01
CA GLY A 305 -15.41 4.91 0.23
C GLY A 305 -14.53 6.15 0.14
N LEU A 306 -13.67 6.41 1.13
CA LEU A 306 -12.67 7.48 1.10
C LEU A 306 -11.44 7.11 0.27
N ILE A 307 -11.10 5.83 0.15
CA ILE A 307 -9.95 5.33 -0.63
C ILE A 307 -10.33 5.17 -2.09
N ASP A 308 -11.46 4.51 -2.38
CA ASP A 308 -11.86 4.15 -3.74
C ASP A 308 -13.38 3.98 -3.86
N LEU A 309 -14.02 4.86 -4.65
CA LEU A 309 -15.47 4.79 -4.88
C LEU A 309 -15.87 3.62 -5.76
N PHE A 310 -15.03 3.17 -6.70
CA PHE A 310 -15.36 2.02 -7.53
C PHE A 310 -15.53 0.77 -6.66
N THR A 311 -14.58 0.49 -5.76
CA THR A 311 -14.69 -0.61 -4.80
C THR A 311 -15.93 -0.47 -3.93
N PHE A 312 -16.20 0.74 -3.42
CA PHE A 312 -17.34 1.00 -2.55
C PHE A 312 -18.68 0.80 -3.23
N CYS A 313 -18.88 1.34 -4.45
CA CYS A 313 -20.14 1.35 -5.16
C CYS A 313 -20.40 0.08 -5.98
N ILE A 314 -19.35 -0.49 -6.58
CA ILE A 314 -19.47 -1.59 -7.55
C ILE A 314 -19.06 -2.94 -6.96
N LEU A 315 -18.01 -2.98 -6.15
CA LEU A 315 -17.51 -4.27 -5.65
C LEU A 315 -18.19 -4.75 -4.37
N ILE A 316 -18.55 -3.86 -3.43
CA ILE A 316 -19.13 -4.26 -2.14
C ILE A 316 -20.59 -4.71 -2.25
N PRO A 317 -21.51 -3.98 -2.92
CA PRO A 317 -22.93 -4.34 -2.90
C PRO A 317 -23.24 -5.75 -3.42
N PRO A 318 -22.66 -6.23 -4.55
CA PRO A 318 -22.90 -7.59 -5.02
C PRO A 318 -22.46 -8.66 -4.01
N PHE A 319 -21.33 -8.42 -3.32
CA PHE A 319 -20.86 -9.35 -2.31
C PHE A 319 -21.81 -9.42 -1.10
N ILE A 320 -22.35 -8.27 -0.66
CA ILE A 320 -23.34 -8.23 0.40
C ILE A 320 -24.59 -9.04 -0.02
N LEU A 321 -25.05 -8.87 -1.26
CA LEU A 321 -26.20 -9.62 -1.80
C LEU A 321 -25.94 -11.13 -1.79
N ILE A 322 -24.78 -11.58 -2.25
CA ILE A 322 -24.39 -12.99 -2.24
C ILE A 322 -24.32 -13.54 -0.79
N SER A 323 -23.82 -12.72 0.13
CA SER A 323 -23.66 -13.14 1.52
C SER A 323 -24.99 -13.30 2.27
N ILE A 324 -26.10 -12.66 1.81
CA ILE A 324 -27.43 -12.87 2.36
C ILE A 324 -27.84 -14.35 2.25
N PHE A 325 -27.53 -14.99 1.11
CA PHE A 325 -27.92 -16.38 0.86
C PHE A 325 -26.98 -17.40 1.52
N LEU A 326 -25.72 -17.01 1.79
CA LEU A 326 -24.68 -17.94 2.20
C LEU A 326 -24.18 -17.74 3.63
N SER A 327 -24.64 -16.68 4.33
CA SER A 327 -24.21 -16.47 5.71
C SER A 327 -24.72 -17.58 6.63
N ASN A 328 -23.79 -18.19 7.38
CA ASN A 328 -24.11 -19.18 8.42
C ASN A 328 -24.94 -18.52 9.55
N ASN A 329 -26.23 -18.74 9.53
CA ASN A 329 -27.25 -18.03 10.28
C ASN A 329 -27.35 -16.55 9.85
N ILE A 330 -28.46 -16.15 9.25
CA ILE A 330 -28.87 -14.76 9.07
C ILE A 330 -28.96 -14.16 10.47
N SER A 331 -27.81 -13.90 11.06
CA SER A 331 -27.69 -13.45 12.43
C SER A 331 -27.97 -11.96 12.46
N PHE A 332 -28.49 -11.48 13.54
CA PHE A 332 -28.61 -10.04 13.80
C PHE A 332 -27.32 -9.27 13.49
N ARG A 333 -26.14 -9.89 13.62
CA ARG A 333 -24.85 -9.30 13.25
C ARG A 333 -24.69 -9.01 11.77
N PHE A 334 -25.25 -9.86 10.89
CA PHE A 334 -25.25 -9.60 9.45
C PHE A 334 -26.04 -8.31 9.14
N TRP A 335 -27.24 -8.17 9.71
CA TRP A 335 -28.05 -6.97 9.53
C TRP A 335 -27.40 -5.71 10.12
N VAL A 336 -26.64 -5.85 11.21
CA VAL A 336 -25.82 -4.75 11.74
C VAL A 336 -24.73 -4.34 10.78
N ALA A 337 -24.04 -5.27 10.10
CA ALA A 337 -23.03 -4.96 9.09
C ALA A 337 -23.67 -4.34 7.83
N PHE A 338 -24.83 -4.84 7.40
CA PHE A 338 -25.58 -4.24 6.29
C PHE A 338 -26.03 -2.81 6.62
N GLY A 339 -26.59 -2.59 7.80
CA GLY A 339 -26.97 -1.26 8.28
C GLY A 339 -25.76 -0.31 8.38
N SER A 340 -24.58 -0.83 8.77
CA SER A 340 -23.34 -0.02 8.78
C SER A 340 -22.90 0.38 7.37
N PHE A 341 -23.12 -0.49 6.36
CA PHE A 341 -22.86 -0.15 4.95
C PHE A 341 -23.80 0.98 4.46
N LEU A 342 -25.10 0.88 4.73
CA LEU A 342 -26.05 1.92 4.35
C LEU A 342 -25.72 3.28 5.02
N LEU A 343 -25.39 3.25 6.30
CA LEU A 343 -24.97 4.47 6.99
C LEU A 343 -23.64 5.02 6.45
N SER A 344 -22.68 4.16 6.11
CA SER A 344 -21.43 4.59 5.49
C SER A 344 -21.67 5.23 4.12
N ALA A 345 -22.62 4.73 3.34
CA ALA A 345 -22.99 5.33 2.06
C ALA A 345 -23.53 6.75 2.26
N VAL A 346 -24.42 6.95 3.23
CA VAL A 346 -24.93 8.30 3.55
C VAL A 346 -23.78 9.22 3.98
N LEU A 347 -22.85 8.75 4.81
CA LEU A 347 -21.73 9.57 5.26
C LEU A 347 -20.77 9.92 4.12
N VAL A 348 -20.35 8.95 3.32
CA VAL A 348 -19.39 9.14 2.22
C VAL A 348 -19.97 10.05 1.14
N PHE A 349 -21.18 9.72 0.65
CA PHE A 349 -21.84 10.55 -0.36
C PHE A 349 -22.22 11.92 0.18
N GLY A 350 -22.61 12.03 1.45
CA GLY A 350 -22.86 13.31 2.12
C GLY A 350 -21.64 14.22 2.15
N CYS A 351 -20.47 13.66 2.54
CA CYS A 351 -19.21 14.41 2.53
C CYS A 351 -18.85 14.89 1.12
N TYR A 352 -18.90 14.01 0.12
CA TYR A 352 -18.57 14.39 -1.26
C TYR A 352 -19.61 15.34 -1.89
N TYR A 353 -20.88 15.23 -1.50
CA TYR A 353 -21.93 16.18 -1.95
C TYR A 353 -21.67 17.58 -1.39
N ILE A 354 -21.35 17.71 -0.10
CA ILE A 354 -20.98 19.00 0.51
C ILE A 354 -19.75 19.59 -0.18
N MET A 355 -18.76 18.77 -0.48
CA MET A 355 -17.57 19.19 -1.22
C MET A 355 -17.92 19.68 -2.62
N ALA A 356 -18.72 18.93 -3.38
CA ALA A 356 -19.13 19.30 -4.73
C ALA A 356 -19.83 20.65 -4.75
N ILE A 357 -20.73 20.93 -3.78
CA ILE A 357 -21.37 22.24 -3.64
C ILE A 357 -20.33 23.33 -3.34
N SER A 358 -19.39 23.09 -2.43
CA SER A 358 -18.41 24.09 -2.03
C SER A 358 -17.46 24.51 -3.15
N PHE A 359 -17.12 23.61 -4.06
CA PHE A 359 -16.29 23.84 -5.23
C PHE A 359 -17.06 24.09 -6.53
N GLN A 360 -18.39 24.15 -6.47
CA GLN A 360 -19.28 24.35 -7.64
C GLN A 360 -19.07 23.27 -8.72
N ILE A 361 -18.83 22.03 -8.31
CA ILE A 361 -18.64 20.86 -9.18
C ILE A 361 -19.96 20.10 -9.28
N ASP A 362 -20.30 19.58 -10.47
CA ASP A 362 -21.44 18.66 -10.60
C ASP A 362 -21.13 17.35 -9.86
N PHE A 363 -22.01 17.02 -8.91
CA PHE A 363 -21.85 15.81 -8.09
C PHE A 363 -21.91 14.51 -8.91
N ASN A 364 -22.76 14.47 -9.95
CA ASN A 364 -22.84 13.29 -10.80
C ASN A 364 -21.58 13.10 -11.64
N ASP A 365 -21.02 14.18 -12.16
CA ASP A 365 -19.75 14.15 -12.89
C ASP A 365 -18.60 13.77 -11.98
N PHE A 366 -18.58 14.26 -10.74
CA PHE A 366 -17.62 13.85 -9.72
C PHE A 366 -17.67 12.33 -9.46
N ILE A 367 -18.87 11.79 -9.20
CA ILE A 367 -19.01 10.34 -8.96
C ILE A 367 -18.60 9.55 -10.19
N ARG A 368 -19.04 9.97 -11.37
CA ARG A 368 -18.72 9.29 -12.62
C ARG A 368 -17.22 9.26 -12.90
N SER A 369 -16.52 10.36 -12.72
CA SER A 369 -15.06 10.44 -12.94
C SER A 369 -14.25 9.55 -12.00
N ASN A 370 -14.78 9.23 -10.81
CA ASN A 370 -14.14 8.36 -9.84
C ASN A 370 -14.56 6.87 -9.94
N ILE A 371 -15.63 6.56 -10.69
CA ILE A 371 -16.05 5.17 -10.96
C ILE A 371 -15.53 4.69 -12.32
N ILE A 372 -15.27 5.61 -13.26
CA ILE A 372 -14.77 5.31 -14.60
C ILE A 372 -13.35 5.84 -14.72
N SER A 373 -12.41 4.98 -15.05
CA SER A 373 -11.02 5.38 -15.28
C SER A 373 -10.88 6.09 -16.63
N VAL A 374 -10.31 7.29 -16.61
CA VAL A 374 -9.99 8.03 -17.85
C VAL A 374 -8.70 7.50 -18.47
N ASN A 375 -7.80 6.95 -17.66
CA ASN A 375 -6.49 6.43 -18.07
C ASN A 375 -6.42 4.92 -17.84
N SER A 376 -6.65 4.14 -18.86
CA SER A 376 -6.54 2.68 -18.75
C SER A 376 -5.10 2.23 -18.94
N TYR A 377 -4.36 2.11 -17.85
CA TYR A 377 -3.03 1.47 -17.81
C TYR A 377 -3.10 -0.05 -17.89
N THR A 378 -4.29 -0.63 -17.86
CA THR A 378 -4.55 -2.06 -17.99
C THR A 378 -4.41 -2.55 -19.44
N TYR A 379 -4.28 -1.65 -20.40
CA TYR A 379 -4.10 -2.02 -21.79
C TYR A 379 -2.80 -2.78 -22.01
N ASN A 380 -2.89 -3.88 -22.73
CA ASN A 380 -1.82 -4.79 -23.06
C ASN A 380 -1.21 -5.51 -21.85
N PRO A 381 -2.01 -6.27 -21.07
CA PRO A 381 -1.45 -7.16 -20.08
C PRO A 381 -0.47 -8.13 -20.76
N GLN A 382 0.68 -8.37 -20.13
CA GLN A 382 1.71 -9.27 -20.63
C GLN A 382 1.32 -10.72 -20.36
N LEU A 383 0.29 -11.18 -21.03
CA LEU A 383 -0.30 -12.49 -20.84
C LEU A 383 0.35 -13.53 -21.75
N ILE A 384 0.55 -14.73 -21.19
CA ILE A 384 0.92 -15.92 -21.97
C ILE A 384 -0.27 -16.38 -22.83
N ILE A 385 -1.48 -16.21 -22.32
CA ILE A 385 -2.75 -16.61 -22.94
C ILE A 385 -3.56 -15.33 -23.22
N PRO A 386 -4.28 -15.25 -24.37
CA PRO A 386 -5.17 -14.12 -24.64
C PRO A 386 -6.18 -13.89 -23.48
N ILE A 387 -6.43 -12.62 -23.14
CA ILE A 387 -7.24 -12.24 -21.99
C ILE A 387 -8.63 -12.88 -21.96
N ASN A 388 -9.30 -12.96 -23.12
CA ASN A 388 -10.64 -13.57 -23.22
C ASN A 388 -10.61 -15.08 -22.92
N SER A 389 -9.59 -15.77 -23.41
CA SER A 389 -9.38 -17.20 -23.13
C SER A 389 -9.04 -17.41 -21.66
N LEU A 390 -8.21 -16.55 -21.09
CA LEU A 390 -7.83 -16.59 -19.69
C LEU A 390 -9.06 -16.44 -18.78
N ILE A 391 -9.90 -15.42 -19.01
CA ILE A 391 -11.14 -15.21 -18.26
C ILE A 391 -12.07 -16.41 -18.39
N ASN A 392 -12.20 -16.99 -19.59
CA ASN A 392 -13.02 -18.18 -19.80
C ASN A 392 -12.49 -19.40 -19.02
N TYR A 393 -11.19 -19.65 -19.02
CA TYR A 393 -10.61 -20.75 -18.23
C TYR A 393 -10.86 -20.58 -16.72
N TYR A 394 -10.63 -19.36 -16.19
CA TYR A 394 -10.90 -19.09 -14.78
C TYR A 394 -12.40 -19.16 -14.44
N SER A 395 -13.28 -18.75 -15.36
CA SER A 395 -14.72 -18.88 -15.15
C SER A 395 -15.19 -20.34 -15.08
N ILE A 396 -14.65 -21.19 -15.95
CA ILE A 396 -14.92 -22.64 -15.94
C ILE A 396 -14.40 -23.26 -14.62
N LEU A 397 -13.17 -22.91 -14.21
CA LEU A 397 -12.61 -23.39 -12.95
C LEU A 397 -13.45 -22.91 -11.75
N ALA A 398 -13.83 -21.62 -11.71
CA ALA A 398 -14.65 -21.09 -10.62
C ALA A 398 -16.04 -21.75 -10.58
N PHE A 399 -16.66 -21.98 -11.72
CA PHE A 399 -17.93 -22.67 -11.81
C PHE A 399 -17.84 -24.12 -11.33
N GLY A 400 -16.85 -24.88 -11.80
CA GLY A 400 -16.60 -26.25 -11.35
C GLY A 400 -16.34 -26.32 -9.84
N ASN A 401 -15.49 -25.42 -9.34
CA ASN A 401 -15.20 -25.30 -7.90
C ASN A 401 -16.46 -24.94 -7.09
N SER A 402 -17.35 -24.10 -7.62
CA SER A 402 -18.61 -23.75 -6.96
C SER A 402 -19.53 -24.95 -6.79
N ILE A 403 -19.63 -25.82 -7.82
CA ILE A 403 -20.42 -27.05 -7.76
C ILE A 403 -19.86 -27.99 -6.69
N VAL A 404 -18.54 -28.17 -6.66
CA VAL A 404 -17.90 -29.03 -5.66
C VAL A 404 -18.03 -28.47 -4.25
N ALA A 405 -17.89 -27.15 -4.08
CA ALA A 405 -18.12 -26.49 -2.80
C ALA A 405 -19.56 -26.65 -2.32
N LEU A 406 -20.55 -26.52 -3.20
CA LEU A 406 -21.95 -26.85 -2.90
C LEU A 406 -22.13 -28.27 -2.44
N TYR A 407 -21.49 -29.25 -3.11
CA TYR A 407 -21.50 -30.64 -2.68
C TYR A 407 -20.94 -30.82 -1.26
N PHE A 408 -19.84 -30.15 -0.94
CA PHE A 408 -19.24 -30.18 0.41
C PHE A 408 -20.18 -29.57 1.47
N ILE A 409 -20.91 -28.53 1.14
CA ILE A 409 -21.86 -27.89 2.05
C ILE A 409 -23.10 -28.78 2.26
N LEU A 410 -23.73 -29.27 1.18
CA LEU A 410 -25.01 -29.96 1.23
C LEU A 410 -24.87 -31.39 1.68
N VAL A 411 -23.88 -32.12 1.16
CA VAL A 411 -23.71 -33.57 1.41
C VAL A 411 -22.78 -33.84 2.59
N LEU A 412 -21.61 -33.19 2.61
CA LEU A 412 -20.62 -33.42 3.68
C LEU A 412 -20.84 -32.52 4.90
N LYS A 413 -21.75 -31.56 4.82
CA LYS A 413 -22.07 -30.58 5.89
C LYS A 413 -20.81 -29.83 6.42
N GLU A 414 -19.86 -29.56 5.53
CA GLU A 414 -18.65 -28.80 5.83
C GLU A 414 -18.87 -27.31 5.64
N ASN A 415 -18.13 -26.49 6.38
CA ASN A 415 -18.25 -25.03 6.29
C ASN A 415 -17.41 -24.48 5.13
N TRP A 416 -17.94 -24.56 3.91
CA TRP A 416 -17.37 -23.99 2.68
C TRP A 416 -18.12 -22.74 2.18
N ASN A 417 -19.01 -22.18 3.00
CA ASN A 417 -19.85 -21.05 2.61
C ASN A 417 -19.04 -19.82 2.16
N SER A 418 -17.94 -19.52 2.85
CA SER A 418 -17.05 -18.42 2.46
C SER A 418 -16.33 -18.66 1.13
N ALA A 419 -15.92 -19.90 0.86
CA ALA A 419 -15.34 -20.27 -0.42
C ALA A 419 -16.34 -20.14 -1.56
N LEU A 420 -17.55 -20.70 -1.36
CA LEU A 420 -18.63 -20.60 -2.33
C LEU A 420 -19.01 -19.14 -2.63
N ALA A 421 -19.13 -18.30 -1.60
CA ALA A 421 -19.45 -16.87 -1.77
C ALA A 421 -18.42 -16.15 -2.63
N LEU A 422 -17.13 -16.38 -2.39
CA LEU A 422 -16.05 -15.76 -3.16
C LEU A 422 -16.00 -16.27 -4.60
N LEU A 423 -16.28 -17.55 -4.84
CA LEU A 423 -16.36 -18.11 -6.18
C LEU A 423 -17.56 -17.55 -6.96
N LEU A 424 -18.73 -17.46 -6.33
CA LEU A 424 -19.92 -16.86 -6.95
C LEU A 424 -19.70 -15.36 -7.21
N TYR A 425 -19.03 -14.66 -6.30
CA TYR A 425 -18.64 -13.27 -6.49
C TYR A 425 -17.71 -13.09 -7.69
N PHE A 426 -16.71 -13.96 -7.83
CA PHE A 426 -15.85 -13.98 -9.00
C PHE A 426 -16.64 -14.18 -10.30
N LEU A 427 -17.55 -15.14 -10.34
CA LEU A 427 -18.42 -15.39 -11.49
C LEU A 427 -19.32 -14.16 -11.82
N PHE A 428 -19.80 -13.47 -10.79
CA PHE A 428 -20.54 -12.22 -10.96
C PHE A 428 -19.67 -11.13 -11.62
N LEU A 429 -18.43 -10.95 -11.21
CA LEU A 429 -17.52 -9.99 -11.85
C LEU A 429 -17.21 -10.36 -13.31
N VAL A 430 -17.06 -11.66 -13.62
CA VAL A 430 -16.96 -12.12 -15.01
C VAL A 430 -18.21 -11.79 -15.83
N ALA A 431 -19.39 -11.88 -15.22
CA ALA A 431 -20.64 -11.47 -15.87
C ALA A 431 -20.67 -9.95 -16.13
N LEU A 432 -20.19 -9.12 -15.19
CA LEU A 432 -20.07 -7.67 -15.37
C LEU A 432 -19.17 -7.29 -16.55
N LEU A 433 -18.08 -8.02 -16.80
CA LEU A 433 -17.20 -7.78 -17.96
C LEU A 433 -17.92 -7.97 -19.31
N LYS A 434 -18.97 -8.80 -19.35
CA LYS A 434 -19.76 -9.05 -20.57
C LYS A 434 -20.87 -8.02 -20.79
N ILE A 435 -21.19 -7.22 -19.79
CA ILE A 435 -22.22 -6.18 -19.89
C ILE A 435 -21.58 -4.94 -20.54
N THR A 436 -22.20 -4.46 -21.60
CA THR A 436 -21.84 -3.20 -22.26
C THR A 436 -22.62 -2.07 -21.57
N ASN A 437 -22.05 -1.46 -20.55
CA ASN A 437 -22.66 -0.32 -19.87
C ASN A 437 -21.63 0.79 -19.69
N ASN A 438 -22.05 2.04 -19.88
CA ASN A 438 -21.17 3.22 -19.73
C ASN A 438 -20.85 3.55 -18.25
N TRP A 439 -21.48 2.87 -17.28
CA TRP A 439 -21.25 3.08 -15.85
C TRP A 439 -20.29 2.07 -15.22
N ILE A 440 -19.92 1.01 -15.94
CA ILE A 440 -19.03 -0.03 -15.43
C ILE A 440 -17.75 -0.04 -16.26
N ASP A 441 -16.68 0.39 -15.65
CA ASP A 441 -15.37 0.35 -16.27
C ASP A 441 -14.80 -1.07 -16.22
N LYS A 442 -14.59 -1.65 -17.40
CA LYS A 442 -14.05 -3.00 -17.53
C LYS A 442 -12.63 -3.13 -17.01
N ASP A 443 -11.84 -2.06 -17.13
CA ASP A 443 -10.45 -2.06 -16.69
C ASP A 443 -10.34 -2.08 -15.17
N LEU A 444 -11.20 -1.33 -14.46
CA LEU A 444 -11.26 -1.38 -13.00
C LEU A 444 -11.76 -2.74 -12.49
N VAL A 445 -12.72 -3.38 -13.21
CA VAL A 445 -13.12 -4.76 -12.91
C VAL A 445 -11.93 -5.72 -13.10
N LEU A 446 -11.16 -5.60 -14.18
CA LEU A 446 -9.97 -6.43 -14.41
C LEU A 446 -8.90 -6.23 -13.33
N GLN A 447 -8.70 -5.00 -12.86
CA GLN A 447 -7.81 -4.69 -11.73
C GLN A 447 -8.24 -5.43 -10.46
N SER A 448 -9.53 -5.40 -10.12
CA SER A 448 -10.03 -6.14 -8.96
C SER A 448 -9.89 -7.66 -9.13
N MET A 449 -10.07 -8.17 -10.35
CA MET A 449 -9.88 -9.58 -10.67
C MET A 449 -8.43 -10.05 -10.55
N ALA A 450 -7.44 -9.15 -10.69
CA ALA A 450 -6.03 -9.47 -10.47
C ALA A 450 -5.75 -10.06 -9.06
N VAL A 451 -6.53 -9.64 -8.07
CA VAL A 451 -6.47 -10.17 -6.70
C VAL A 451 -7.31 -11.45 -6.55
N LEU A 452 -8.38 -11.59 -7.31
CA LEU A 452 -9.31 -12.71 -7.19
C LEU A 452 -8.85 -13.97 -7.96
N PHE A 453 -8.09 -13.83 -9.05
CA PHE A 453 -7.54 -14.97 -9.79
C PHE A 453 -6.71 -15.92 -8.90
N PRO A 454 -5.77 -15.42 -8.09
CA PRO A 454 -5.07 -16.25 -7.12
C PRO A 454 -6.00 -16.98 -6.13
N ILE A 455 -7.12 -16.37 -5.74
CA ILE A 455 -8.11 -17.00 -4.86
C ILE A 455 -8.76 -18.20 -5.55
N VAL A 456 -9.13 -18.08 -6.82
CA VAL A 456 -9.71 -19.21 -7.59
C VAL A 456 -8.71 -20.36 -7.70
N ILE A 457 -7.42 -20.07 -7.99
CA ILE A 457 -6.35 -21.08 -7.99
C ILE A 457 -6.25 -21.78 -6.62
N GLY A 458 -6.23 -20.99 -5.56
CA GLY A 458 -6.14 -21.52 -4.20
C GLY A 458 -7.31 -22.43 -3.81
N PHE A 459 -8.54 -22.06 -4.20
CA PHE A 459 -9.70 -22.93 -3.96
C PHE A 459 -9.65 -24.19 -4.81
N SER A 460 -9.21 -24.13 -6.07
CA SER A 460 -9.00 -25.33 -6.90
C SER A 460 -8.07 -26.31 -6.21
N VAL A 461 -6.93 -25.80 -5.72
CA VAL A 461 -5.95 -26.62 -4.98
C VAL A 461 -6.55 -27.15 -3.67
N GLY A 462 -7.29 -26.31 -2.92
CA GLY A 462 -7.96 -26.72 -1.69
C GLY A 462 -8.95 -27.85 -1.89
N ILE A 463 -9.75 -27.79 -2.94
CA ILE A 463 -10.72 -28.82 -3.33
C ILE A 463 -10.02 -30.14 -3.70
N ILE A 464 -8.98 -30.06 -4.55
CA ILE A 464 -8.19 -31.23 -4.94
C ILE A 464 -7.59 -31.90 -3.70
N LEU A 465 -6.98 -31.12 -2.81
CA LEU A 465 -6.42 -31.65 -1.57
C LEU A 465 -7.49 -32.31 -0.69
N ARG A 466 -8.69 -31.72 -0.63
CA ARG A 466 -9.77 -32.27 0.18
C ARG A 466 -10.25 -33.62 -0.37
N ILE A 467 -10.30 -33.78 -1.69
CA ILE A 467 -10.67 -35.04 -2.34
C ILE A 467 -9.59 -36.12 -2.12
N VAL A 468 -8.31 -35.72 -2.19
CA VAL A 468 -7.17 -36.65 -2.05
C VAL A 468 -6.84 -36.96 -0.57
N TYR A 469 -7.26 -36.11 0.38
CA TYR A 469 -6.95 -36.25 1.81
C TYR A 469 -7.24 -37.64 2.43
N PRO A 470 -8.34 -38.37 2.12
CA PRO A 470 -8.58 -39.70 2.65
C PRO A 470 -7.48 -40.68 2.32
N LEU A 471 -6.81 -40.49 1.16
CA LEU A 471 -5.71 -41.34 0.70
C LEU A 471 -4.38 -41.01 1.41
N THR A 472 -4.22 -39.79 1.89
CA THR A 472 -2.94 -39.31 2.46
C THR A 472 -2.91 -39.24 3.98
N LYS A 473 -3.99 -39.58 4.67
CA LYS A 473 -4.13 -39.49 6.14
C LYS A 473 -3.03 -40.22 6.95
N LYS A 474 -2.37 -41.21 6.35
CA LYS A 474 -1.26 -41.95 6.96
C LYS A 474 0.09 -41.18 6.98
N ILE A 475 0.19 -40.00 6.28
CA ILE A 475 1.47 -39.38 5.99
C ILE A 475 1.63 -38.01 6.75
N ASN A 476 0.94 -37.84 7.88
CA ASN A 476 0.87 -36.52 8.59
C ASN A 476 2.22 -35.86 8.97
N LYS A 477 3.30 -36.65 9.15
CA LYS A 477 4.63 -36.06 9.45
C LYS A 477 5.37 -35.56 8.22
N ILE A 478 5.11 -36.08 7.04
CA ILE A 478 5.75 -35.75 5.77
C ILE A 478 5.05 -34.51 5.13
N HIS A 479 3.85 -34.19 5.57
CA HIS A 479 3.01 -33.14 4.96
C HIS A 479 3.69 -31.76 4.94
N ASN A 480 4.38 -31.36 6.00
CA ASN A 480 5.07 -30.06 6.05
C ASN A 480 6.25 -29.99 5.06
N TYR A 481 7.03 -31.06 4.94
CA TYR A 481 8.15 -31.11 3.98
C TYR A 481 7.63 -31.14 2.54
N LEU A 482 6.58 -31.92 2.28
CA LEU A 482 5.93 -31.93 0.97
C LEU A 482 5.38 -30.56 0.58
N THR A 483 4.79 -29.83 1.52
CA THR A 483 4.31 -28.45 1.27
C THR A 483 5.45 -27.52 0.94
N ALA A 484 6.56 -27.59 1.66
CA ALA A 484 7.74 -26.76 1.38
C ALA A 484 8.32 -27.09 0.00
N ILE A 485 8.56 -28.37 -0.29
CA ILE A 485 9.11 -28.81 -1.58
C ILE A 485 8.18 -28.42 -2.73
N SER A 486 6.87 -28.67 -2.60
CA SER A 486 5.90 -28.30 -3.63
C SER A 486 5.79 -26.80 -3.84
N SER A 487 5.94 -25.98 -2.80
CA SER A 487 5.97 -24.52 -2.95
C SER A 487 7.20 -24.05 -3.74
N PHE A 488 8.39 -24.61 -3.50
CA PHE A 488 9.58 -24.33 -4.32
C PHE A 488 9.41 -24.80 -5.76
N VAL A 489 8.82 -25.96 -5.98
CA VAL A 489 8.54 -26.47 -7.33
C VAL A 489 7.59 -25.53 -8.09
N VAL A 490 6.52 -25.05 -7.43
CA VAL A 490 5.58 -24.07 -8.02
C VAL A 490 6.31 -22.78 -8.37
N VAL A 491 7.17 -22.26 -7.49
CA VAL A 491 7.97 -21.05 -7.76
C VAL A 491 8.89 -21.27 -8.96
N TYR A 492 9.61 -22.38 -9.00
CA TYR A 492 10.52 -22.69 -10.11
C TYR A 492 9.79 -22.75 -11.45
N PHE A 493 8.67 -23.50 -11.53
CA PHE A 493 7.89 -23.59 -12.74
C PHE A 493 7.27 -22.24 -13.14
N ALA A 494 6.79 -21.44 -12.18
CA ALA A 494 6.24 -20.14 -12.47
C ALA A 494 7.29 -19.20 -13.10
N ILE A 495 8.50 -19.13 -12.52
CA ILE A 495 9.60 -18.33 -13.07
C ILE A 495 10.03 -18.85 -14.44
N TYR A 496 10.13 -20.17 -14.59
CA TYR A 496 10.53 -20.80 -15.86
C TYR A 496 9.55 -20.50 -16.99
N LEU A 497 8.25 -20.64 -16.77
CA LEU A 497 7.21 -20.39 -17.77
C LEU A 497 7.15 -18.92 -18.19
N GLN A 498 7.45 -17.98 -17.29
CA GLN A 498 7.30 -16.56 -17.54
C GLN A 498 8.58 -15.89 -18.10
N ARG A 499 9.75 -16.51 -17.95
CA ARG A 499 11.04 -15.90 -18.25
C ARG A 499 11.13 -15.31 -19.67
N THR A 500 10.60 -16.01 -20.68
CA THR A 500 10.68 -15.60 -22.08
C THR A 500 9.79 -14.40 -22.38
N VAL A 501 8.63 -14.31 -21.74
CA VAL A 501 7.68 -13.22 -21.89
C VAL A 501 8.21 -11.99 -21.14
N LEU A 502 8.63 -12.13 -19.90
CA LEU A 502 9.14 -11.03 -19.09
C LEU A 502 10.40 -10.40 -19.70
N TYR A 503 11.32 -11.22 -20.24
CA TYR A 503 12.55 -10.73 -20.88
C TYR A 503 12.27 -9.84 -22.11
N LYS A 504 11.22 -10.15 -22.89
CA LYS A 504 10.87 -9.37 -24.09
C LYS A 504 10.22 -8.02 -23.79
N ILE A 505 9.65 -7.86 -22.60
CA ILE A 505 8.74 -6.76 -22.28
C ILE A 505 9.43 -5.67 -21.50
N THR A 506 10.38 -6.05 -20.65
CA THR A 506 11.01 -5.11 -19.72
C THR A 506 12.09 -4.30 -20.43
N LYS A 507 11.88 -2.99 -20.53
CA LYS A 507 12.91 -2.01 -20.88
C LYS A 507 13.20 -1.18 -19.62
N PRO A 508 14.46 -1.08 -19.20
CA PRO A 508 14.80 -0.29 -18.04
C PRO A 508 14.48 1.19 -18.26
N ASN A 509 13.94 1.86 -17.27
CA ASN A 509 13.75 3.31 -17.26
C ASN A 509 14.92 3.96 -16.50
N ASP A 510 16.13 3.74 -17.01
CA ASP A 510 17.36 4.15 -16.32
C ASP A 510 17.44 5.67 -16.13
N LEU A 511 16.92 6.46 -17.08
CA LEU A 511 16.94 7.91 -16.99
C LEU A 511 16.12 8.41 -15.79
N THR A 512 14.90 7.93 -15.63
CA THR A 512 13.99 8.34 -14.57
C THR A 512 14.53 7.99 -13.19
N LEU A 513 15.06 6.77 -13.04
CA LEU A 513 15.66 6.33 -11.78
C LEU A 513 16.89 7.17 -11.42
N GLN A 514 17.74 7.49 -12.40
CA GLN A 514 18.90 8.33 -12.19
C GLN A 514 18.53 9.76 -11.78
N ILE A 515 17.47 10.33 -12.36
CA ILE A 515 16.96 11.64 -11.97
C ILE A 515 16.51 11.62 -10.50
N LEU A 516 15.71 10.63 -10.11
CA LEU A 516 15.22 10.52 -8.74
C LEU A 516 16.34 10.29 -7.73
N GLU A 517 17.34 9.48 -8.06
CA GLU A 517 18.53 9.28 -7.20
C GLU A 517 19.28 10.60 -6.97
N VAL A 518 19.39 11.43 -8.01
CA VAL A 518 20.03 12.75 -7.89
C VAL A 518 19.20 13.70 -7.04
N TYR A 519 17.87 13.72 -7.23
CA TYR A 519 17.00 14.56 -6.40
C TYR A 519 17.02 14.13 -4.92
N ASP A 520 17.07 12.84 -4.62
CA ASP A 520 17.23 12.32 -3.25
C ASP A 520 18.56 12.78 -2.63
N GLU A 521 19.67 12.76 -3.39
CA GLU A 521 20.97 13.27 -2.96
C GLU A 521 20.93 14.80 -2.75
N ILE A 522 20.27 15.55 -3.61
CA ILE A 522 20.12 17.00 -3.48
C ILE A 522 19.33 17.33 -2.20
N HIS A 523 18.19 16.68 -1.97
CA HIS A 523 17.36 16.91 -0.79
C HIS A 523 18.11 16.60 0.52
N SER A 524 18.99 15.61 0.52
CA SER A 524 19.79 15.28 1.72
C SER A 524 20.94 16.26 2.00
N ASN A 525 21.47 16.90 0.96
CA ASN A 525 22.70 17.69 1.05
C ASN A 525 22.50 19.21 1.06
N TYR A 526 21.33 19.71 0.62
CA TYR A 526 21.07 21.14 0.49
C TYR A 526 19.98 21.63 1.44
N PHE A 527 20.11 22.86 1.93
CA PHE A 527 19.05 23.48 2.74
C PHE A 527 17.84 23.84 1.88
N PRO A 528 16.62 23.61 2.37
CA PRO A 528 15.41 24.06 1.69
C PRO A 528 15.48 25.55 1.33
N TYR A 529 15.04 25.90 0.12
CA TYR A 529 15.01 27.27 -0.42
C TYR A 529 16.36 27.99 -0.51
N SER A 530 17.48 27.31 -0.32
CA SER A 530 18.82 27.89 -0.52
C SER A 530 19.32 27.80 -1.96
N PHE A 531 18.68 26.98 -2.80
CA PHE A 531 19.09 26.71 -4.17
C PHE A 531 17.93 26.71 -5.14
N ALA A 532 18.23 26.76 -6.43
CA ALA A 532 17.28 26.53 -7.51
C ALA A 532 17.72 25.36 -8.38
N VAL A 533 16.75 24.64 -8.93
CA VAL A 533 16.98 23.60 -9.93
C VAL A 533 16.60 24.11 -11.30
N VAL A 534 17.47 23.90 -12.28
CA VAL A 534 17.20 24.17 -13.70
C VAL A 534 17.04 22.85 -14.41
N ASP A 535 15.81 22.56 -14.83
CA ASP A 535 15.46 21.31 -15.47
C ASP A 535 14.27 21.47 -16.44
N GLN A 536 13.77 20.35 -16.97
CA GLN A 536 12.58 20.31 -17.82
C GLN A 536 11.30 20.44 -17.00
N ASN A 537 10.19 20.83 -17.63
CA ASN A 537 8.91 21.03 -16.94
C ASN A 537 8.37 19.79 -16.22
N THR A 538 8.72 18.60 -16.70
CA THR A 538 8.28 17.33 -16.08
C THR A 538 8.83 17.10 -14.67
N THR A 539 9.92 17.77 -14.30
CA THR A 539 10.55 17.66 -12.99
C THR A 539 10.25 18.84 -12.07
N GLN A 540 9.47 19.81 -12.54
CA GLN A 540 9.15 21.04 -11.82
C GLN A 540 8.58 20.79 -10.43
N ILE A 541 7.63 19.85 -10.31
CA ILE A 541 6.95 19.56 -9.04
C ILE A 541 7.92 19.01 -8.00
N ILE A 542 8.89 18.20 -8.40
CA ILE A 542 9.92 17.67 -7.50
C ILE A 542 10.75 18.82 -6.91
N SER A 543 11.04 19.84 -7.74
CA SER A 543 11.89 20.94 -7.35
C SER A 543 11.17 22.01 -6.52
N GLU A 544 9.89 22.29 -6.75
CA GLU A 544 9.13 23.39 -6.14
C GLU A 544 8.89 23.25 -4.63
N ASN A 545 9.01 22.06 -4.08
CA ASN A 545 8.68 21.83 -2.66
C ASN A 545 9.77 22.19 -1.65
N ASN A 546 11.03 22.18 -2.07
CA ASN A 546 12.14 22.51 -1.19
C ASN A 546 13.06 23.56 -1.80
N HIS A 547 12.82 23.95 -3.05
CA HIS A 547 13.71 24.82 -3.79
C HIS A 547 12.97 25.51 -4.95
N TYR A 548 13.60 26.55 -5.49
CA TYR A 548 13.08 27.25 -6.65
C TYR A 548 13.33 26.43 -7.92
N PHE A 549 12.39 26.49 -8.85
CA PHE A 549 12.54 25.90 -10.17
C PHE A 549 12.71 26.99 -11.23
N ILE A 550 13.64 26.77 -12.13
CA ILE A 550 13.89 27.64 -13.30
C ILE A 550 13.79 26.75 -14.54
N ASN A 551 12.87 27.09 -15.43
CA ASN A 551 12.72 26.37 -16.69
C ASN A 551 13.94 26.60 -17.61
N TYR A 552 14.29 25.62 -18.43
CA TYR A 552 15.37 25.72 -19.42
C TYR A 552 15.27 26.93 -20.33
N SER A 553 14.09 27.24 -20.86
CA SER A 553 13.88 28.40 -21.71
C SER A 553 14.19 29.70 -20.96
N GLU A 554 13.68 29.86 -19.76
CA GLU A 554 13.93 31.02 -18.93
C GLU A 554 15.42 31.14 -18.57
N PHE A 555 16.08 30.05 -18.24
CA PHE A 555 17.49 30.04 -17.92
C PHE A 555 18.36 30.47 -19.12
N LEU A 556 18.07 29.99 -20.33
CA LEU A 556 18.79 30.32 -21.53
C LEU A 556 18.59 31.80 -21.92
N ASP A 557 17.37 32.31 -21.79
CA ASP A 557 17.01 33.65 -22.29
C ASP A 557 17.35 34.76 -21.31
N SER A 558 17.16 34.54 -20.01
CA SER A 558 17.22 35.65 -19.02
C SER A 558 18.38 35.57 -18.03
N TYR A 559 18.94 34.38 -17.78
CA TYR A 559 19.88 34.20 -16.68
C TYR A 559 21.16 35.02 -16.78
N LEU A 560 21.75 35.16 -17.96
CA LEU A 560 22.96 35.93 -18.17
C LEU A 560 22.78 37.43 -17.87
N VAL A 561 21.57 37.96 -18.09
CA VAL A 561 21.20 39.33 -17.78
C VAL A 561 20.97 39.50 -16.29
N LYS A 562 20.24 38.55 -15.66
CA LYS A 562 20.03 38.53 -14.20
C LYS A 562 21.36 38.41 -13.45
N ASP A 563 22.27 37.55 -13.88
CA ASP A 563 23.62 37.36 -13.34
C ASP A 563 24.43 38.66 -13.40
N ALA A 564 24.50 39.31 -14.56
CA ALA A 564 25.22 40.57 -14.72
C ALA A 564 24.66 41.69 -13.83
N THR A 565 23.32 41.80 -13.74
CA THR A 565 22.64 42.81 -12.94
C THR A 565 22.83 42.58 -11.45
N TYR A 566 22.69 41.32 -11.00
CA TYR A 566 22.89 40.95 -9.60
C TYR A 566 24.29 41.30 -9.12
N PHE A 567 25.33 40.86 -9.84
CA PHE A 567 26.71 41.12 -9.42
C PHE A 567 27.14 42.56 -9.56
N LYS A 568 26.50 43.34 -10.45
CA LYS A 568 26.70 44.81 -10.50
C LYS A 568 26.16 45.49 -9.24
N HIS A 569 25.05 45.04 -8.69
CA HIS A 569 24.37 45.63 -7.55
C HIS A 569 24.47 44.80 -6.24
N PHE A 570 25.34 43.82 -6.20
CA PHE A 570 25.50 42.89 -5.09
C PHE A 570 25.67 43.56 -3.72
N LYS A 571 26.40 44.66 -3.65
CA LYS A 571 26.63 45.42 -2.42
C LYS A 571 25.50 46.44 -2.11
N ASN A 572 24.55 46.66 -2.98
CA ASN A 572 23.47 47.62 -2.80
C ASN A 572 22.16 46.94 -2.34
N TYR A 573 22.07 46.76 -1.02
CA TYR A 573 20.91 46.10 -0.41
C TYR A 573 19.58 46.79 -0.75
N ASN A 574 19.53 48.10 -0.77
CA ASN A 574 18.31 48.87 -1.08
C ASN A 574 17.84 48.66 -2.52
N TYR A 575 18.76 48.49 -3.46
CA TYR A 575 18.42 48.11 -4.84
C TYR A 575 17.86 46.71 -4.93
N LEU A 576 18.50 45.75 -4.29
CA LEU A 576 18.07 44.34 -4.30
C LEU A 576 16.71 44.16 -3.62
N LYS A 577 16.45 44.86 -2.52
CA LYS A 577 15.16 44.88 -1.84
C LYS A 577 14.01 45.41 -2.70
N LYS A 578 14.30 46.44 -3.53
CA LYS A 578 13.31 46.99 -4.48
C LYS A 578 13.12 46.14 -5.72
N ASN A 579 14.09 45.30 -6.07
CA ASN A 579 14.08 44.45 -7.28
C ASN A 579 14.34 42.98 -6.91
N PRO A 580 13.42 42.28 -6.19
CA PRO A 580 13.65 40.94 -5.72
C PRO A 580 13.84 39.94 -6.86
N GLN A 581 13.28 40.21 -8.05
CA GLN A 581 13.40 39.34 -9.24
C GLN A 581 14.84 39.25 -9.78
N VAL A 582 15.75 40.13 -9.36
CA VAL A 582 17.17 40.13 -9.77
C VAL A 582 18.02 39.30 -8.81
N VAL A 583 17.53 39.03 -7.60
CA VAL A 583 18.27 38.26 -6.59
C VAL A 583 18.42 36.79 -7.09
N LEU A 584 19.67 36.33 -7.06
CA LEU A 584 19.98 34.98 -7.45
C LEU A 584 19.94 34.03 -6.23
N PRO A 585 19.49 32.77 -6.41
CA PRO A 585 19.64 31.74 -5.38
C PRO A 585 21.10 31.52 -5.02
N ASN A 586 21.39 31.06 -3.82
CA ASN A 586 22.76 30.81 -3.37
C ASN A 586 23.51 29.84 -4.25
N SER A 587 22.84 28.78 -4.69
CA SER A 587 23.33 27.82 -5.67
C SER A 587 22.27 27.51 -6.74
N ILE A 588 22.72 27.15 -7.93
CA ILE A 588 21.85 26.66 -9.01
C ILE A 588 22.36 25.31 -9.46
N LEU A 589 21.47 24.32 -9.42
CA LEU A 589 21.70 22.94 -9.86
C LEU A 589 21.16 22.81 -11.28
N LEU A 590 22.07 22.67 -12.24
CA LEU A 590 21.75 22.66 -13.66
C LEU A 590 21.86 21.25 -14.21
N PHE A 591 20.73 20.67 -14.62
CA PHE A 591 20.66 19.38 -15.32
C PHE A 591 20.90 19.59 -16.81
N ILE A 592 21.85 18.90 -17.38
CA ILE A 592 22.17 18.94 -18.81
C ILE A 592 22.04 17.54 -19.39
N TYR A 593 20.99 17.32 -20.17
CA TYR A 593 20.76 16.07 -20.89
C TYR A 593 21.56 16.01 -22.20
N ASN A 594 21.75 14.80 -22.75
CA ASN A 594 22.44 14.61 -24.03
C ASN A 594 21.48 14.89 -25.23
N ASP A 595 20.92 16.12 -25.26
CA ASP A 595 19.98 16.59 -26.28
C ASP A 595 20.54 17.80 -27.08
N GLU A 596 19.74 18.35 -27.99
CA GLU A 596 20.13 19.54 -28.79
C GLU A 596 20.37 20.79 -27.94
N ASN A 597 19.69 20.91 -26.80
CA ASN A 597 19.85 22.03 -25.91
C ASN A 597 21.17 22.00 -25.13
N ALA A 598 21.77 20.83 -24.98
CA ALA A 598 23.05 20.66 -24.30
C ALA A 598 24.13 21.59 -24.85
N LYS A 599 24.22 21.76 -26.18
CA LYS A 599 25.21 22.64 -26.83
C LYS A 599 25.02 24.10 -26.43
N LYS A 600 23.79 24.58 -26.33
CA LYS A 600 23.47 25.98 -25.92
C LYS A 600 23.82 26.20 -24.46
N ILE A 601 23.48 25.26 -23.59
CA ILE A 601 23.73 25.34 -22.15
C ILE A 601 25.23 25.25 -21.85
N VAL A 602 25.98 24.38 -22.52
CA VAL A 602 27.43 24.30 -22.35
C VAL A 602 28.11 25.62 -22.73
N LYS A 603 27.69 26.29 -23.83
CA LYS A 603 28.17 27.61 -24.18
C LYS A 603 27.86 28.65 -23.10
N LEU A 604 26.66 28.61 -22.51
CA LEU A 604 26.28 29.52 -21.42
C LEU A 604 27.13 29.27 -20.16
N VAL A 605 27.38 28.02 -19.80
CA VAL A 605 28.26 27.60 -18.69
C VAL A 605 29.69 28.12 -18.93
N GLU A 606 30.21 28.06 -20.17
CA GLU A 606 31.53 28.61 -20.50
C GLU A 606 31.58 30.15 -20.35
N VAL A 607 30.52 30.86 -20.74
CA VAL A 607 30.41 32.29 -20.54
C VAL A 607 30.43 32.65 -19.05
N LEU A 608 29.69 31.89 -18.23
CA LEU A 608 29.67 32.08 -16.77
C LEU A 608 31.04 31.82 -16.13
N LYS A 609 31.76 30.78 -16.59
CA LYS A 609 33.14 30.53 -16.14
C LYS A 609 34.06 31.67 -16.49
N LYS A 610 33.96 32.23 -17.72
CA LYS A 610 34.74 33.43 -18.12
C LYS A 610 34.42 34.67 -17.28
N ARG A 611 33.20 34.77 -16.73
CA ARG A 611 32.79 35.81 -15.79
C ARG A 611 33.27 35.56 -14.34
N GLY A 612 34.03 34.50 -14.09
CA GLY A 612 34.57 34.14 -12.79
C GLY A 612 33.58 33.46 -11.85
N ARG A 613 32.49 32.82 -12.37
CA ARG A 613 31.56 32.07 -11.55
C ARG A 613 32.16 30.73 -11.22
N LEU A 614 31.98 30.27 -9.95
CA LEU A 614 32.38 28.95 -9.51
C LEU A 614 31.34 27.92 -10.02
N ILE A 615 31.80 27.00 -10.85
CA ILE A 615 30.95 25.94 -11.41
C ILE A 615 31.63 24.60 -11.13
N LYS A 616 30.92 23.77 -10.36
CA LYS A 616 31.36 22.41 -10.01
C LYS A 616 30.50 21.38 -10.74
N LEU A 617 31.09 20.30 -11.18
CA LEU A 617 30.36 19.10 -11.62
C LEU A 617 30.03 18.28 -10.36
N ILE A 618 28.76 18.08 -10.07
CA ILE A 618 28.30 17.30 -8.92
C ILE A 618 28.22 15.84 -9.34
N GLN A 619 27.52 15.57 -10.44
CA GLN A 619 27.28 14.21 -10.91
C GLN A 619 27.37 14.11 -12.42
N SER A 620 27.85 12.98 -12.92
CA SER A 620 27.92 12.67 -14.35
C SER A 620 27.49 11.24 -14.61
N ASN A 621 26.34 11.09 -15.25
CA ASN A 621 25.78 9.80 -15.68
C ASN A 621 25.87 9.68 -17.21
N ALA A 622 25.53 8.49 -17.74
CA ALA A 622 25.51 8.26 -19.19
C ALA A 622 24.50 9.16 -19.92
N ASN A 623 23.40 9.54 -19.27
CA ASN A 623 22.25 10.22 -19.86
C ASN A 623 22.26 11.74 -19.62
N PHE A 624 22.86 12.22 -18.50
CA PHE A 624 22.90 13.64 -18.16
C PHE A 624 24.06 13.97 -17.19
N LYS A 625 24.33 15.25 -17.09
CA LYS A 625 25.29 15.84 -16.13
C LYS A 625 24.63 16.88 -15.29
N VAL A 626 25.00 16.97 -14.00
CA VAL A 626 24.52 18.00 -13.08
C VAL A 626 25.67 18.89 -12.67
N TYR A 627 25.52 20.19 -12.94
CA TYR A 627 26.48 21.21 -12.54
C TYR A 627 25.88 22.09 -11.47
N GLU A 628 26.68 22.44 -10.48
CA GLU A 628 26.36 23.47 -9.49
C GLU A 628 27.02 24.78 -9.87
N ILE A 629 26.22 25.84 -10.04
CA ILE A 629 26.67 27.22 -10.18
C ILE A 629 26.57 27.86 -8.80
N ILE A 630 27.68 28.20 -8.18
CA ILE A 630 27.73 28.74 -6.82
C ILE A 630 27.72 30.27 -6.91
N ASN A 631 26.62 30.89 -6.50
CA ASN A 631 26.45 32.33 -6.45
C ASN A 631 26.93 32.93 -5.11
N GLN A 632 26.68 32.20 -4.03
CA GLN A 632 27.16 32.54 -2.68
C GLN A 632 27.84 31.30 -2.08
N PRO A 633 29.15 31.36 -1.78
CA PRO A 633 29.84 30.22 -1.17
C PRO A 633 29.40 30.00 0.28
N ASN A 634 29.43 28.75 0.72
CA ASN A 634 29.15 28.29 2.08
C ASN A 634 27.75 28.67 2.61
N SER A 635 26.72 28.61 1.77
CA SER A 635 25.38 29.07 2.15
C SER A 635 24.23 28.12 1.72
N SER A 636 24.53 27.05 1.02
CA SER A 636 23.52 26.17 0.44
C SER A 636 23.54 24.75 0.95
N LYS A 637 24.65 24.26 1.44
CA LYS A 637 24.82 22.85 1.84
C LYS A 637 24.77 22.64 3.35
N THR A 638 24.23 21.52 3.77
CA THR A 638 24.24 21.07 5.17
C THR A 638 25.67 20.95 5.72
N THR A 639 26.64 20.56 4.87
CA THR A 639 28.06 20.50 5.20
C THR A 639 28.68 21.89 5.45
N ASP A 640 28.10 22.95 4.88
CA ASP A 640 28.62 24.33 5.04
C ASP A 640 28.40 24.88 6.47
N LEU A 641 27.53 24.24 7.27
CA LEU A 641 27.33 24.58 8.70
C LEU A 641 28.36 23.96 9.64
N ILE A 642 29.06 22.91 9.19
CA ILE A 642 29.90 22.09 10.06
C ILE A 642 31.37 22.55 10.00
N PHE A 643 31.72 23.32 8.98
CA PHE A 643 33.04 23.84 8.70
C PHE A 643 32.98 25.35 8.34
#